data_bbc58b9b9a77597ead296c678f6877a7
#
_entry.id   bbc58b9b9a77597ead296c678f6877a7
#
_cell.length_a   1.000
_cell.length_b   1.000
_cell.length_c   1.000
_cell.angle_alpha   90.00
_cell.angle_beta   90.00
_cell.angle_gamma   90.00
#
_symmetry.space_group_name_H-M   'P 1'
#
loop_
_entity.id
_entity.type
_entity.pdbx_description
1 polymer ?
#
loop_
_entity_poly.entity_id
_entity_poly.type
_entity_poly.pdbx_seq_one_letter_code
_entity_poly.pdbx_strand_id
1 'polypeptide(L)'
;MKKILTSLLMAAMLVAGRAQAKPIEIKTNGGETRVTFMSPSIVRVEHGTSLAKEAQKSLVVTMEPQADVKVSVKDKAQEVALTSSALQVIINKTNGQVQFLSKGANLLREKATSLQPRLAQTYTLDKEEPIYGLATLQDGRLNRRGTDRRKMEQSNLEDYQYVIQSIKGWGIYWDNYSRADFTDNEEGMTFSPETGDRIDYYFMYGGSADGVNRLMRQLSGDVPMFPLWTFGYWQCRERYKSSRELLNVVDWHRQHNVPLDGIIQDWQYWGSNYLWNAMDFLNEEFADGERMVKRVHEQNAHLMISIWASFGPQTLQYKELDKQGLLFDFSTWPQSGSSIWPPKMQYPSGVLVYDAYSRQARDIYWKYLQRLHRYGVDAWWMDSTDPDYFDPKDEDYNRPVGASPSMGIGAQGTWRSMRNAFPLATVSGVYENQRRIDQEKRVFIMTRSAFAGQQRYGSGLWSGDVTSSWETLRRQIPLCLNYTMTGCPNVNTDIGGFFCGRYGGNRATLNPNYQELYVRWMQFGLFCPVFRSHGADAPREIFQFGKKGDATFDAIEACIRLRYRLLPYIYSTAWAVTHEGESYMRALMYDFPKDKRTWDLTDEFLFGRSILALPITRPQFTDEGTDPSREADFSRPASATKYLPQGSDWYDFYTEQRLPGGQDVTLQTPFHQAPMMVRSGSILPLAPVMQYAGEHAWDNIDIVVYPGRDATFTLYEDEGDSYRYEQGAYSTIAFQWNDKKQELTIARRQGQFPGMLAQRTFRVRLAGTQQVKTVTYNGTALKVKM
;
A
#
# COMPACT_ATOMS: atom_id res chain seq x y z
N MET A 1 -51.96 50.47 6.09
CA MET A 1 -50.87 50.38 7.08
C MET A 1 -51.05 49.08 7.88
N LYS A 2 -50.41 48.00 7.49
CA LYS A 2 -50.35 46.74 8.26
C LYS A 2 -48.90 46.42 8.50
N LYS A 3 -48.49 46.39 9.75
CA LYS A 3 -47.14 46.02 10.23
C LYS A 3 -46.97 44.52 10.07
N ILE A 4 -45.94 44.12 9.37
CA ILE A 4 -45.48 42.74 9.32
C ILE A 4 -44.39 42.59 10.39
N LEU A 5 -44.68 41.79 11.41
CA LEU A 5 -43.76 41.37 12.43
C LEU A 5 -42.98 40.15 11.87
N THR A 6 -41.68 40.28 11.69
CA THR A 6 -40.80 39.16 11.33
C THR A 6 -40.23 38.58 12.62
N SER A 7 -40.67 37.37 12.95
CA SER A 7 -40.13 36.62 14.08
C SER A 7 -38.84 35.93 13.67
N LEU A 8 -37.71 36.33 14.24
CA LEU A 8 -36.45 35.59 14.20
C LEU A 8 -36.59 34.42 15.19
N LEU A 9 -36.68 33.17 14.68
CA LEU A 9 -36.40 31.99 15.48
C LEU A 9 -34.88 31.80 15.55
N MET A 10 -34.27 32.12 16.68
CA MET A 10 -32.97 31.63 17.06
C MET A 10 -33.07 30.15 17.41
N ALA A 11 -32.61 29.27 16.52
CA ALA A 11 -32.37 27.87 16.86
C ALA A 11 -31.11 27.81 17.73
N ALA A 12 -31.27 27.69 19.01
CA ALA A 12 -30.20 27.33 19.94
C ALA A 12 -29.83 25.87 19.64
N MET A 13 -28.73 25.63 18.92
CA MET A 13 -28.10 24.31 18.91
C MET A 13 -27.57 24.02 20.30
N LEU A 14 -28.31 23.19 21.03
CA LEU A 14 -27.78 22.50 22.18
C LEU A 14 -26.66 21.58 21.70
N VAL A 15 -25.41 22.00 21.83
CA VAL A 15 -24.26 21.10 21.83
C VAL A 15 -24.38 20.25 23.09
N ALA A 16 -25.09 19.12 22.99
CA ALA A 16 -25.04 18.10 23.99
C ALA A 16 -23.60 17.60 24.04
N GLY A 17 -22.85 18.00 25.05
CA GLY A 17 -21.52 17.50 25.35
C GLY A 17 -21.63 15.96 25.45
N ARG A 18 -21.13 15.25 24.46
CA ARG A 18 -21.05 13.79 24.48
C ARG A 18 -20.07 13.43 25.59
N ALA A 19 -20.50 12.66 26.56
CA ALA A 19 -19.64 12.15 27.61
C ALA A 19 -18.67 11.15 26.98
N GLN A 20 -17.42 11.53 26.79
CA GLN A 20 -16.33 10.63 26.40
C GLN A 20 -16.16 9.52 27.43
N ALA A 21 -15.81 8.30 26.97
CA ALA A 21 -15.41 7.23 27.89
C ALA A 21 -14.21 7.73 28.71
N LYS A 22 -14.41 7.87 30.03
CA LYS A 22 -13.37 8.40 30.92
C LYS A 22 -12.18 7.42 30.96
N PRO A 23 -10.95 7.90 30.74
CA PRO A 23 -9.76 7.06 30.93
C PRO A 23 -9.67 6.58 32.36
N ILE A 24 -9.15 5.38 32.59
CA ILE A 24 -8.80 4.85 33.89
C ILE A 24 -7.30 5.05 34.12
N GLU A 25 -6.97 5.73 35.20
CA GLU A 25 -5.59 6.03 35.59
C GLU A 25 -5.21 5.26 36.87
N ILE A 26 -4.08 4.59 36.81
CA ILE A 26 -3.47 3.88 37.95
C ILE A 26 -2.09 4.49 38.23
N LYS A 27 -1.89 4.94 39.46
CA LYS A 27 -0.59 5.42 39.94
C LYS A 27 0.12 4.32 40.70
N THR A 28 1.36 4.08 40.37
CA THR A 28 2.25 3.12 40.99
C THR A 28 3.51 3.82 41.50
N ASN A 29 4.35 3.13 42.27
CA ASN A 29 5.65 3.68 42.66
C ASN A 29 6.62 3.89 41.48
N GLY A 30 6.37 3.25 40.33
CA GLY A 30 7.22 3.33 39.14
C GLY A 30 6.70 4.27 38.04
N GLY A 31 5.51 4.89 38.24
CA GLY A 31 4.91 5.77 37.22
C GLY A 31 3.39 5.68 37.18
N GLU A 32 2.82 6.18 36.11
CA GLU A 32 1.38 6.23 35.84
C GLU A 32 1.03 5.38 34.61
N THR A 33 -0.08 4.63 34.72
CA THR A 33 -0.69 3.90 33.59
C THR A 33 -2.06 4.49 33.34
N ARG A 34 -2.34 4.84 32.06
CA ARG A 34 -3.64 5.29 31.61
C ARG A 34 -4.17 4.33 30.54
N VAL A 35 -5.43 3.90 30.69
CA VAL A 35 -6.12 3.02 29.74
C VAL A 35 -7.39 3.70 29.25
N THR A 36 -7.51 3.86 27.94
CA THR A 36 -8.64 4.51 27.26
C THR A 36 -9.23 3.59 26.21
N PHE A 37 -10.52 3.26 26.32
CA PHE A 37 -11.23 2.58 25.23
C PHE A 37 -11.57 3.56 24.11
N MET A 38 -10.94 3.39 22.95
CA MET A 38 -11.26 4.14 21.73
C MET A 38 -12.56 3.63 21.11
N SER A 39 -12.76 2.31 21.15
CA SER A 39 -13.98 1.58 20.76
C SER A 39 -14.09 0.31 21.59
N PRO A 40 -15.16 -0.50 21.47
CA PRO A 40 -15.20 -1.80 22.16
C PRO A 40 -14.03 -2.74 21.85
N SER A 41 -13.34 -2.56 20.72
CA SER A 41 -12.26 -3.42 20.21
C SER A 41 -10.90 -2.75 20.14
N ILE A 42 -10.80 -1.46 20.43
CA ILE A 42 -9.54 -0.68 20.39
C ILE A 42 -9.30 -0.04 21.74
N VAL A 43 -8.12 -0.25 22.32
CA VAL A 43 -7.72 0.29 23.60
C VAL A 43 -6.37 0.99 23.49
N ARG A 44 -6.29 2.27 23.89
CA ARG A 44 -5.02 2.99 24.06
C ARG A 44 -4.48 2.74 25.46
N VAL A 45 -3.19 2.47 25.55
CA VAL A 45 -2.44 2.34 26.82
C VAL A 45 -1.26 3.29 26.79
N GLU A 46 -1.14 4.08 27.84
CA GLU A 46 -0.03 5.00 28.06
C GLU A 46 0.66 4.66 29.38
N HIS A 47 2.00 4.57 29.37
CA HIS A 47 2.83 4.47 30.55
C HIS A 47 3.83 5.61 30.60
N GLY A 48 3.89 6.35 31.69
CA GLY A 48 4.81 7.47 31.87
C GLY A 48 5.21 7.68 33.34
N THR A 49 6.29 8.40 33.55
CA THR A 49 6.65 8.84 34.91
C THR A 49 5.64 9.85 35.45
N SER A 50 5.05 10.65 34.57
CA SER A 50 3.92 11.54 34.78
C SER A 50 3.21 11.75 33.45
N LEU A 51 1.90 11.50 33.39
CA LEU A 51 1.10 11.68 32.19
C LEU A 51 0.38 13.03 32.23
N ALA A 52 0.45 13.79 31.11
CA ALA A 52 -0.29 15.04 31.00
C ALA A 52 -1.81 14.78 31.09
N LYS A 53 -2.57 15.77 31.62
CA LYS A 53 -4.03 15.66 31.76
C LYS A 53 -4.73 15.42 30.44
N GLU A 54 -4.24 16.05 29.35
CA GLU A 54 -4.73 15.81 28.00
C GLU A 54 -3.75 14.87 27.28
N ALA A 55 -4.30 13.88 26.59
CA ALA A 55 -3.50 12.99 25.76
C ALA A 55 -2.87 13.77 24.60
N GLN A 56 -1.60 13.49 24.30
CA GLN A 56 -0.92 14.08 23.14
C GLN A 56 -1.62 13.66 21.87
N LYS A 57 -1.82 14.59 20.92
CA LYS A 57 -2.36 14.30 19.61
C LYS A 57 -1.35 13.48 18.79
N SER A 58 -1.83 12.39 18.23
CA SER A 58 -1.07 11.55 17.33
C SER A 58 -1.03 12.13 15.91
N LEU A 59 0.06 11.90 15.17
CA LEU A 59 0.12 12.15 13.72
C LEU A 59 -0.58 11.05 12.91
N VAL A 60 -0.65 9.86 13.47
CA VAL A 60 -1.18 8.66 12.82
C VAL A 60 -2.65 8.44 13.15
N VAL A 61 -3.00 8.53 14.43
CA VAL A 61 -4.35 8.23 14.91
C VAL A 61 -5.28 9.42 14.68
N THR A 62 -6.31 9.19 13.88
CA THR A 62 -7.35 10.18 13.56
C THR A 62 -8.67 9.92 14.31
N MET A 63 -8.78 8.72 14.91
CA MET A 63 -9.97 8.31 15.63
C MET A 63 -10.01 9.00 17.01
N GLU A 64 -11.14 9.64 17.31
CA GLU A 64 -11.45 10.09 18.66
C GLU A 64 -12.14 8.95 19.45
N PRO A 65 -11.99 8.89 20.78
CA PRO A 65 -12.71 7.92 21.59
C PRO A 65 -14.22 8.01 21.37
N GLN A 66 -14.87 6.88 21.10
CA GLN A 66 -16.32 6.83 20.90
C GLN A 66 -17.05 7.14 22.20
N ALA A 67 -17.99 8.07 22.17
CA ALA A 67 -18.71 8.55 23.37
C ALA A 67 -19.61 7.51 24.02
N ASP A 68 -20.06 6.52 23.26
CA ASP A 68 -21.06 5.51 23.67
C ASP A 68 -20.45 4.15 24.03
N VAL A 69 -19.13 4.06 24.15
CA VAL A 69 -18.46 2.80 24.57
C VAL A 69 -18.85 2.44 25.98
N LYS A 70 -19.60 1.34 26.10
CA LYS A 70 -19.98 0.80 27.42
C LYS A 70 -18.87 -0.06 27.98
N VAL A 71 -18.25 0.39 29.07
CA VAL A 71 -17.19 -0.33 29.78
C VAL A 71 -17.67 -0.54 31.23
N SER A 72 -17.74 -1.80 31.66
CA SER A 72 -17.95 -2.12 33.06
C SER A 72 -16.63 -2.16 33.79
N VAL A 73 -16.57 -1.60 34.98
CA VAL A 73 -15.37 -1.52 35.83
C VAL A 73 -15.58 -2.40 37.07
N LYS A 74 -14.64 -3.33 37.28
CA LYS A 74 -14.54 -4.11 38.52
C LYS A 74 -13.23 -3.78 39.19
N ASP A 75 -13.31 -3.02 40.27
CA ASP A 75 -12.17 -2.59 41.08
C ASP A 75 -11.95 -3.57 42.25
N LYS A 76 -10.83 -4.28 42.26
CA LYS A 76 -10.41 -5.20 43.29
C LYS A 76 -9.13 -4.68 43.96
N ALA A 77 -8.72 -5.31 45.08
CA ALA A 77 -7.55 -4.88 45.83
C ALA A 77 -6.25 -4.83 45.00
N GLN A 78 -6.01 -5.80 44.15
CA GLN A 78 -4.77 -5.97 43.37
C GLN A 78 -4.89 -5.60 41.89
N GLU A 79 -6.09 -5.49 41.34
CA GLU A 79 -6.34 -5.30 39.95
C GLU A 79 -7.60 -4.48 39.67
N VAL A 80 -7.62 -3.82 38.49
CA VAL A 80 -8.82 -3.24 37.90
C VAL A 80 -9.13 -3.99 36.60
N ALA A 81 -10.35 -4.52 36.49
CA ALA A 81 -10.82 -5.15 35.26
C ALA A 81 -11.86 -4.26 34.56
N LEU A 82 -11.54 -3.91 33.30
CA LEU A 82 -12.38 -3.12 32.39
C LEU A 82 -12.94 -4.06 31.34
N THR A 83 -14.27 -4.09 31.16
CA THR A 83 -14.88 -5.03 30.20
C THR A 83 -15.83 -4.29 29.26
N SER A 84 -15.56 -4.35 27.96
CA SER A 84 -16.42 -3.93 26.87
C SER A 84 -17.19 -5.15 26.30
N SER A 85 -17.90 -4.96 25.19
CA SER A 85 -18.55 -6.08 24.48
C SER A 85 -17.56 -7.01 23.76
N ALA A 86 -16.32 -6.57 23.48
CA ALA A 86 -15.32 -7.33 22.72
C ALA A 86 -14.11 -7.76 23.56
N LEU A 87 -13.69 -6.93 24.50
CA LEU A 87 -12.45 -7.06 25.26
C LEU A 87 -12.66 -6.99 26.77
N GLN A 88 -11.82 -7.70 27.49
CA GLN A 88 -11.53 -7.44 28.90
C GLN A 88 -10.08 -7.02 29.04
N VAL A 89 -9.85 -5.92 29.73
CA VAL A 89 -8.52 -5.37 30.05
C VAL A 89 -8.32 -5.42 31.54
N ILE A 90 -7.26 -6.08 32.02
CA ILE A 90 -6.91 -6.19 33.43
C ILE A 90 -5.66 -5.37 33.66
N ILE A 91 -5.70 -4.44 34.63
CA ILE A 91 -4.59 -3.59 35.02
C ILE A 91 -4.14 -4.00 36.42
N ASN A 92 -2.89 -4.38 36.58
CA ASN A 92 -2.28 -4.67 37.90
C ASN A 92 -1.99 -3.36 38.61
N LYS A 93 -2.53 -3.19 39.84
CA LYS A 93 -2.37 -1.95 40.63
C LYS A 93 -0.97 -1.77 41.21
N THR A 94 -0.19 -2.86 41.34
CA THR A 94 1.14 -2.80 41.93
C THR A 94 2.19 -2.26 40.96
N ASN A 95 2.12 -2.69 39.69
CA ASN A 95 3.14 -2.37 38.69
C ASN A 95 2.61 -1.69 37.43
N GLY A 96 1.28 -1.51 37.30
CA GLY A 96 0.64 -0.87 36.16
C GLY A 96 0.54 -1.75 34.92
N GLN A 97 1.00 -2.99 34.92
CA GLN A 97 0.98 -3.89 33.76
C GLN A 97 -0.44 -4.22 33.32
N VAL A 98 -0.61 -4.34 31.99
CA VAL A 98 -1.89 -4.56 31.31
C VAL A 98 -1.93 -5.95 30.69
N GLN A 99 -3.11 -6.59 30.78
CA GLN A 99 -3.41 -7.85 30.12
C GLN A 99 -4.71 -7.72 29.32
N PHE A 100 -4.71 -8.27 28.12
CA PHE A 100 -5.85 -8.26 27.20
C PHE A 100 -6.43 -9.66 27.04
N LEU A 101 -7.74 -9.79 27.22
CA LEU A 101 -8.46 -11.04 27.09
C LEU A 101 -9.71 -10.84 26.20
N SER A 102 -10.13 -11.91 25.53
CA SER A 102 -11.45 -11.99 24.90
C SER A 102 -12.11 -13.31 25.25
N LYS A 103 -13.35 -13.26 25.76
CA LYS A 103 -14.12 -14.44 26.19
C LYS A 103 -13.31 -15.36 27.16
N GLY A 104 -12.49 -14.74 28.02
CA GLY A 104 -11.65 -15.44 28.98
C GLY A 104 -10.32 -16.01 28.44
N ALA A 105 -10.10 -15.99 27.13
CA ALA A 105 -8.82 -16.37 26.52
C ALA A 105 -7.82 -15.22 26.60
N ASN A 106 -6.57 -15.50 27.00
CA ASN A 106 -5.49 -14.52 26.98
C ASN A 106 -5.07 -14.24 25.54
N LEU A 107 -5.09 -12.97 25.15
CA LEU A 107 -4.64 -12.48 23.85
C LEU A 107 -3.18 -12.01 23.92
N LEU A 108 -2.90 -11.07 24.83
CA LEU A 108 -1.58 -10.48 25.05
C LEU A 108 -1.44 -10.04 26.48
N ARG A 109 -0.21 -10.11 27.01
CA ARG A 109 0.11 -9.65 28.35
C ARG A 109 1.43 -8.89 28.37
N GLU A 110 1.45 -7.73 29.00
CA GLU A 110 2.68 -7.04 29.33
C GLU A 110 3.52 -7.84 30.35
N LYS A 111 4.83 -7.93 30.10
CA LYS A 111 5.81 -8.59 30.96
C LYS A 111 6.64 -7.58 31.74
N ALA A 112 7.09 -6.51 31.07
CA ALA A 112 7.91 -5.47 31.70
C ALA A 112 7.72 -4.13 30.97
N THR A 113 7.72 -3.05 31.76
CA THR A 113 7.71 -1.67 31.30
C THR A 113 8.92 -0.94 31.88
N SER A 114 9.77 -0.38 31.01
CA SER A 114 10.88 0.49 31.43
C SER A 114 10.58 1.91 30.97
N LEU A 115 10.65 2.86 31.90
CA LEU A 115 10.47 4.29 31.65
C LEU A 115 11.80 5.06 31.71
N GLN A 116 12.81 4.49 32.41
CA GLN A 116 14.14 5.05 32.57
C GLN A 116 15.18 3.93 32.65
N PRO A 117 16.42 4.07 32.18
CA PRO A 117 16.95 5.24 31.44
C PRO A 117 16.48 5.29 29.96
N ARG A 118 15.86 4.22 29.46
CA ARG A 118 15.33 4.11 28.10
C ARG A 118 13.92 3.53 28.15
N LEU A 119 13.03 4.07 27.33
CA LEU A 119 11.68 3.52 27.15
C LEU A 119 11.75 2.12 26.52
N ALA A 120 11.05 1.18 27.11
CA ALA A 120 10.86 -0.16 26.53
C ALA A 120 9.59 -0.81 27.07
N GLN A 121 8.85 -1.47 26.19
CA GLN A 121 7.68 -2.27 26.54
C GLN A 121 7.89 -3.70 26.06
N THR A 122 7.84 -4.65 26.99
CA THR A 122 8.00 -6.09 26.71
C THR A 122 6.70 -6.81 26.95
N TYR A 123 6.37 -7.73 26.04
CA TYR A 123 5.16 -8.56 26.08
C TYR A 123 5.51 -10.04 26.09
N THR A 124 4.61 -10.85 26.67
CA THR A 124 4.68 -12.31 26.62
C THR A 124 3.79 -12.83 25.50
N LEU A 125 4.35 -13.60 24.60
CA LEU A 125 3.63 -14.34 23.54
C LEU A 125 3.59 -15.83 23.86
N ASP A 126 2.59 -16.54 23.35
CA ASP A 126 2.60 -17.99 23.38
C ASP A 126 3.74 -18.54 22.50
N LYS A 127 4.31 -19.71 22.89
CA LYS A 127 5.50 -20.27 22.23
C LYS A 127 5.36 -20.46 20.72
N GLU A 128 4.20 -20.93 20.27
CA GLU A 128 3.91 -21.22 18.84
C GLU A 128 3.07 -20.13 18.17
N GLU A 129 2.92 -18.97 18.76
CA GLU A 129 2.12 -17.87 18.22
C GLU A 129 2.91 -17.09 17.18
N PRO A 130 2.61 -17.19 15.88
CA PRO A 130 3.25 -16.34 14.88
C PRO A 130 2.72 -14.91 14.94
N ILE A 131 3.61 -13.98 14.66
CA ILE A 131 3.33 -12.54 14.53
C ILE A 131 3.82 -12.04 13.18
N TYR A 132 3.19 -10.97 12.67
CA TYR A 132 3.38 -10.44 11.33
C TYR A 132 3.38 -8.91 11.33
N GLY A 133 3.83 -8.29 10.25
CA GLY A 133 3.86 -6.83 10.10
C GLY A 133 5.27 -6.28 10.25
N LEU A 134 5.41 -5.21 11.03
CA LEU A 134 6.63 -4.40 11.18
C LEU A 134 7.03 -3.66 9.90
N ALA A 135 6.64 -4.11 8.76
CA ALA A 135 6.66 -3.60 7.40
C ALA A 135 7.69 -4.22 6.44
N THR A 136 8.45 -3.44 5.65
CA THR A 136 9.17 -3.92 4.47
C THR A 136 10.59 -4.36 4.79
N LEU A 137 10.77 -5.49 5.47
CA LEU A 137 12.10 -6.01 5.77
C LEU A 137 12.62 -6.91 4.63
N GLN A 138 13.86 -6.67 4.21
CA GLN A 138 14.54 -7.41 3.12
C GLN A 138 15.15 -8.75 3.59
N ASP A 139 14.56 -9.40 4.60
CA ASP A 139 15.07 -10.65 5.19
C ASP A 139 14.39 -11.92 4.67
N GLY A 140 13.39 -11.79 3.78
CA GLY A 140 12.71 -12.92 3.17
C GLY A 140 11.78 -13.70 4.11
N ARG A 141 11.46 -13.18 5.30
CA ARG A 141 10.64 -13.84 6.32
C ARG A 141 9.22 -13.26 6.33
N LEU A 142 8.24 -14.13 6.49
CA LEU A 142 6.85 -13.73 6.71
C LEU A 142 6.56 -13.62 8.22
N ASN A 143 6.83 -14.69 8.97
CA ASN A 143 6.65 -14.72 10.42
C ASN A 143 7.76 -13.91 11.12
N ARG A 144 7.37 -12.96 11.98
CA ARG A 144 8.30 -12.06 12.70
C ARG A 144 8.81 -12.60 14.05
N ARG A 145 8.48 -13.84 14.44
CA ARG A 145 9.04 -14.44 15.66
C ARG A 145 10.56 -14.58 15.56
N GLY A 146 11.27 -14.28 16.66
CA GLY A 146 12.72 -14.31 16.67
C GLY A 146 13.38 -13.17 15.87
N THR A 147 12.66 -12.08 15.59
CA THR A 147 13.22 -10.90 14.92
C THR A 147 14.07 -10.08 15.90
N ASP A 148 15.26 -9.66 15.47
CA ASP A 148 16.09 -8.66 16.14
C ASP A 148 16.39 -7.55 15.13
N ARG A 149 15.73 -6.40 15.29
CA ARG A 149 15.96 -5.21 14.48
C ARG A 149 16.31 -4.04 15.37
N ARG A 150 17.44 -3.43 15.08
CA ARG A 150 17.99 -2.30 15.80
C ARG A 150 17.98 -1.06 14.93
N LYS A 151 17.74 0.09 15.57
CA LYS A 151 17.74 1.39 14.87
C LYS A 151 16.85 1.42 13.64
N MET A 152 15.63 0.89 13.78
CA MET A 152 14.62 0.93 12.71
C MET A 152 14.38 2.38 12.28
N GLU A 153 14.78 2.71 11.08
CA GLU A 153 14.66 4.01 10.43
C GLU A 153 14.21 3.83 9.00
N GLN A 154 13.32 4.70 8.53
CA GLN A 154 12.85 4.65 7.14
C GLN A 154 14.00 4.84 6.19
N SER A 155 14.11 3.95 5.22
CA SER A 155 15.23 3.92 4.27
C SER A 155 14.75 3.61 2.86
N ASN A 156 15.66 3.69 1.90
CA ASN A 156 15.40 3.33 0.50
C ASN A 156 14.88 1.88 0.36
N LEU A 157 15.34 0.95 1.20
CA LEU A 157 15.04 -0.48 1.07
C LEU A 157 14.10 -1.02 2.14
N GLU A 158 14.02 -0.39 3.30
CA GLU A 158 13.22 -0.88 4.43
C GLU A 158 12.43 0.27 5.08
N ASP A 159 11.13 0.05 5.26
CA ASP A 159 10.21 0.94 5.96
C ASP A 159 9.60 0.23 7.16
N TYR A 160 9.36 0.98 8.23
CA TYR A 160 8.84 0.47 9.48
C TYR A 160 7.56 1.18 9.87
N GLN A 161 6.51 0.39 10.12
CA GLN A 161 5.17 0.91 10.45
C GLN A 161 4.84 0.87 11.95
N TYR A 162 5.67 0.23 12.76
CA TYR A 162 5.47 -0.01 14.20
C TYR A 162 4.12 -0.68 14.50
N VAL A 163 3.69 -1.57 13.60
CA VAL A 163 2.47 -2.36 13.71
C VAL A 163 2.82 -3.83 13.67
N ILE A 164 2.32 -4.58 14.66
CA ILE A 164 2.38 -6.06 14.68
C ILE A 164 0.97 -6.59 14.83
N GLN A 165 0.66 -7.68 14.14
CA GLN A 165 -0.54 -8.46 14.36
C GLN A 165 -0.23 -9.95 14.56
N SER A 166 -1.09 -10.62 15.34
CA SER A 166 -0.97 -12.03 15.69
C SER A 166 -1.98 -12.89 14.96
N ILE A 167 -1.62 -14.16 14.74
CA ILE A 167 -2.55 -15.21 14.27
C ILE A 167 -3.82 -15.33 15.15
N LYS A 168 -3.77 -14.90 16.40
CA LYS A 168 -4.93 -14.85 17.32
C LYS A 168 -5.93 -13.76 16.99
N GLY A 169 -5.65 -12.91 15.97
CA GLY A 169 -6.52 -11.83 15.53
C GLY A 169 -6.47 -10.58 16.43
N TRP A 170 -5.37 -10.36 17.12
CA TRP A 170 -5.06 -9.08 17.77
C TRP A 170 -3.94 -8.36 17.01
N GLY A 171 -3.91 -7.02 17.14
CA GLY A 171 -2.83 -6.17 16.65
C GLY A 171 -2.43 -5.13 17.68
N ILE A 172 -1.24 -4.59 17.51
CA ILE A 172 -0.71 -3.48 18.29
C ILE A 172 -0.04 -2.47 17.38
N TYR A 173 -0.27 -1.19 17.65
CA TYR A 173 0.42 -0.07 17.03
C TYR A 173 1.10 0.76 18.12
N TRP A 174 2.42 0.98 18.04
CA TRP A 174 3.19 1.86 18.92
C TRP A 174 3.27 3.27 18.34
N ASP A 175 2.69 4.24 19.03
CA ASP A 175 2.60 5.64 18.60
C ASP A 175 3.87 6.42 19.00
N ASN A 176 4.91 6.20 18.23
CA ASN A 176 6.21 6.86 18.38
C ASN A 176 6.83 7.03 17.00
N TYR A 177 7.53 8.14 16.75
CA TYR A 177 8.05 8.52 15.43
C TYR A 177 9.57 8.59 15.37
N SER A 178 10.26 8.28 16.50
CA SER A 178 11.71 8.17 16.51
C SER A 178 12.17 6.83 15.96
N ARG A 179 13.48 6.68 15.73
CA ARG A 179 14.04 5.33 15.54
C ARG A 179 13.68 4.44 16.73
N ALA A 180 13.59 3.15 16.49
CA ALA A 180 13.27 2.20 17.54
C ALA A 180 14.03 0.88 17.35
N ASP A 181 14.10 0.11 18.42
CA ASP A 181 14.51 -1.29 18.38
C ASP A 181 13.28 -2.18 18.55
N PHE A 182 13.23 -3.27 17.81
CA PHE A 182 12.26 -4.34 17.96
C PHE A 182 12.98 -5.67 18.13
N THR A 183 12.65 -6.41 19.18
CA THR A 183 13.21 -7.75 19.42
C THR A 183 12.12 -8.70 19.89
N ASP A 184 12.20 -9.97 19.40
CA ASP A 184 11.44 -11.09 19.94
C ASP A 184 12.41 -12.22 20.25
N ASN A 185 12.56 -12.57 21.52
CA ASN A 185 13.47 -13.58 22.02
C ASN A 185 12.88 -14.27 23.28
N GLU A 186 13.68 -15.01 24.03
CA GLU A 186 13.25 -15.70 25.26
C GLU A 186 12.74 -14.72 26.33
N GLU A 187 13.22 -13.47 26.33
CA GLU A 187 12.74 -12.44 27.24
C GLU A 187 11.35 -11.91 26.88
N GLY A 188 10.93 -12.08 25.62
CA GLY A 188 9.64 -11.66 25.08
C GLY A 188 9.75 -10.76 23.87
N MET A 189 8.62 -10.28 23.39
CA MET A 189 8.53 -9.29 22.31
C MET A 189 8.70 -7.90 22.91
N THR A 190 9.74 -7.16 22.50
CA THR A 190 10.07 -5.84 23.05
C THR A 190 10.12 -4.78 21.96
N PHE A 191 9.46 -3.65 22.19
CA PHE A 191 9.61 -2.41 21.43
C PHE A 191 10.29 -1.36 22.30
N SER A 192 11.35 -0.71 21.77
CA SER A 192 12.11 0.29 22.51
C SER A 192 12.47 1.47 21.61
N PRO A 193 11.77 2.62 21.71
CA PRO A 193 12.07 3.81 20.93
C PRO A 193 13.36 4.48 21.37
N GLU A 194 14.01 5.19 20.45
CA GLU A 194 15.23 5.98 20.74
C GLU A 194 14.93 7.13 21.71
N THR A 195 13.76 7.76 21.56
CA THR A 195 13.33 8.86 22.41
C THR A 195 11.79 8.92 22.53
N GLY A 196 11.34 9.54 23.61
CA GLY A 196 9.95 9.75 23.95
C GLY A 196 9.80 10.14 25.40
N ASP A 197 8.64 10.64 25.80
CA ASP A 197 8.29 10.98 27.18
C ASP A 197 7.44 9.89 27.86
N ARG A 198 6.93 8.95 27.07
CA ARG A 198 6.05 7.86 27.50
C ARG A 198 6.14 6.65 26.56
N ILE A 199 5.65 5.51 27.00
CA ILE A 199 5.20 4.41 26.16
C ILE A 199 3.74 4.71 25.81
N ASP A 200 3.39 4.69 24.53
CA ASP A 200 2.04 4.92 24.01
C ASP A 200 1.74 3.91 22.90
N TYR A 201 0.70 3.11 23.09
CA TYR A 201 0.32 2.12 22.09
C TYR A 201 -1.18 1.86 22.05
N TYR A 202 -1.64 1.35 20.93
CA TYR A 202 -3.03 0.96 20.70
C TYR A 202 -3.11 -0.54 20.49
N PHE A 203 -3.88 -1.21 21.34
CA PHE A 203 -4.21 -2.62 21.22
C PHE A 203 -5.54 -2.77 20.49
N MET A 204 -5.60 -3.66 19.49
CA MET A 204 -6.77 -3.91 18.64
C MET A 204 -7.12 -5.39 18.66
N TYR A 205 -8.41 -5.73 18.80
CA TYR A 205 -8.88 -7.11 18.67
C TYR A 205 -9.93 -7.23 17.58
N GLY A 206 -9.52 -7.70 16.39
CA GLY A 206 -10.36 -7.92 15.23
C GLY A 206 -10.86 -9.36 15.06
N GLY A 207 -10.29 -10.31 15.84
CA GLY A 207 -10.61 -11.74 15.77
C GLY A 207 -10.10 -12.45 14.51
N SER A 208 -9.50 -11.70 13.57
CA SER A 208 -8.88 -12.19 12.35
C SER A 208 -7.92 -11.14 11.80
N ALA A 209 -7.07 -11.50 10.82
CA ALA A 209 -6.17 -10.55 10.18
C ALA A 209 -6.93 -9.41 9.46
N ASP A 210 -8.01 -9.71 8.73
CA ASP A 210 -8.88 -8.68 8.15
C ASP A 210 -9.50 -7.77 9.21
N GLY A 211 -9.93 -8.36 10.33
CA GLY A 211 -10.49 -7.61 11.44
C GLY A 211 -9.47 -6.64 12.05
N VAL A 212 -8.21 -7.05 12.20
CA VAL A 212 -7.13 -6.17 12.69
C VAL A 212 -6.85 -5.05 11.67
N ASN A 213 -6.73 -5.35 10.39
CA ASN A 213 -6.54 -4.34 9.36
C ASN A 213 -7.67 -3.30 9.31
N ARG A 214 -8.91 -3.75 9.45
CA ARG A 214 -10.08 -2.86 9.53
C ARG A 214 -9.99 -1.93 10.74
N LEU A 215 -9.62 -2.47 11.91
CA LEU A 215 -9.47 -1.66 13.13
C LEU A 215 -8.29 -0.69 13.03
N MET A 216 -7.17 -1.10 12.40
CA MET A 216 -6.04 -0.21 12.16
C MET A 216 -6.43 0.97 11.24
N ARG A 217 -7.21 0.71 10.18
CA ARG A 217 -7.73 1.76 9.29
C ARG A 217 -8.77 2.64 9.99
N GLN A 218 -9.64 2.05 10.80
CA GLN A 218 -10.57 2.81 11.64
C GLN A 218 -9.81 3.73 12.60
N LEU A 219 -8.68 3.27 13.15
CA LEU A 219 -7.82 4.05 14.05
C LEU A 219 -7.09 5.18 13.32
N SER A 220 -6.53 4.89 12.13
CA SER A 220 -5.57 5.75 11.42
C SER A 220 -6.08 6.38 10.13
N GLY A 221 -7.32 6.14 9.76
CA GLY A 221 -7.97 6.64 8.53
C GLY A 221 -8.11 5.59 7.43
N ASP A 222 -9.20 5.69 6.68
CA ASP A 222 -9.56 4.77 5.62
C ASP A 222 -8.68 4.93 4.37
N VAL A 223 -8.68 3.91 3.52
CA VAL A 223 -7.97 3.91 2.23
C VAL A 223 -8.90 4.49 1.16
N PRO A 224 -8.56 5.61 0.49
CA PRO A 224 -9.35 6.10 -0.63
C PRO A 224 -9.25 5.17 -1.85
N MET A 225 -10.29 5.14 -2.68
CA MET A 225 -10.23 4.46 -3.98
C MET A 225 -9.19 5.11 -4.87
N PHE A 226 -8.31 4.31 -5.45
CA PHE A 226 -7.47 4.77 -6.54
C PHE A 226 -8.29 4.96 -7.83
N PRO A 227 -7.83 5.80 -8.78
CA PRO A 227 -8.39 5.85 -10.11
C PRO A 227 -8.35 4.47 -10.79
N LEU A 228 -9.32 4.15 -11.64
CA LEU A 228 -9.38 2.87 -12.34
C LEU A 228 -8.12 2.59 -13.17
N TRP A 229 -7.59 3.61 -13.85
CA TRP A 229 -6.41 3.51 -14.70
C TRP A 229 -5.12 3.16 -13.92
N THR A 230 -5.06 3.33 -12.61
CA THR A 230 -3.90 2.93 -11.80
C THR A 230 -3.72 1.41 -11.73
N PHE A 231 -4.79 0.67 -11.95
CA PHE A 231 -4.80 -0.79 -11.92
C PHE A 231 -4.40 -1.45 -13.26
N GLY A 232 -4.20 -0.68 -14.33
CA GLY A 232 -3.64 -1.14 -15.59
C GLY A 232 -2.12 -1.31 -15.54
N TYR A 233 -1.47 -1.31 -16.69
CA TYR A 233 -0.01 -1.43 -16.81
C TYR A 233 0.67 -0.07 -16.88
N TRP A 234 1.79 0.07 -16.16
CA TRP A 234 2.62 1.26 -16.09
C TRP A 234 4.03 0.97 -16.59
N GLN A 235 4.50 1.80 -17.54
CA GLN A 235 5.87 1.76 -18.00
C GLN A 235 6.67 2.90 -17.39
N CYS A 236 7.79 2.56 -16.79
CA CYS A 236 8.74 3.50 -16.22
C CYS A 236 10.17 3.11 -16.62
N ARG A 237 11.06 4.06 -16.52
CA ARG A 237 12.51 3.88 -16.66
C ARG A 237 13.22 4.99 -15.89
N GLU A 238 14.35 4.69 -15.25
CA GLU A 238 15.29 5.67 -14.75
C GLU A 238 16.32 5.92 -15.88
N ARG A 239 16.16 6.91 -16.73
CA ARG A 239 15.01 7.80 -16.99
C ARG A 239 14.83 8.06 -18.48
N TYR A 240 13.71 8.57 -18.91
CA TYR A 240 13.57 9.13 -20.26
C TYR A 240 14.30 10.47 -20.31
N LYS A 241 15.05 10.71 -21.39
CA LYS A 241 15.95 11.87 -21.51
C LYS A 241 15.35 13.02 -22.32
N SER A 242 14.17 12.81 -22.91
CA SER A 242 13.46 13.83 -23.68
C SER A 242 11.97 13.52 -23.77
N SER A 243 11.15 14.55 -23.99
CA SER A 243 9.73 14.42 -24.33
C SER A 243 9.51 13.45 -25.47
N ARG A 244 10.35 13.49 -26.51
CA ARG A 244 10.26 12.60 -27.66
C ARG A 244 10.49 11.14 -27.31
N GLU A 245 11.49 10.84 -26.46
CA GLU A 245 11.78 9.47 -26.02
C GLU A 245 10.58 8.89 -25.27
N LEU A 246 10.01 9.66 -24.35
CA LEU A 246 8.82 9.26 -23.59
C LEU A 246 7.62 9.00 -24.49
N LEU A 247 7.31 9.94 -25.39
CA LEU A 247 6.17 9.81 -26.30
C LEU A 247 6.32 8.62 -27.27
N ASN A 248 7.52 8.33 -27.74
CA ASN A 248 7.78 7.18 -28.59
C ASN A 248 7.39 5.85 -27.93
N VAL A 249 7.53 5.73 -26.60
CA VAL A 249 7.11 4.52 -25.86
C VAL A 249 5.59 4.39 -25.88
N VAL A 250 4.87 5.47 -25.59
CA VAL A 250 3.38 5.46 -25.61
C VAL A 250 2.85 5.16 -27.01
N ASP A 251 3.39 5.84 -28.03
CA ASP A 251 3.01 5.63 -29.44
C ASP A 251 3.28 4.18 -29.85
N TRP A 252 4.42 3.60 -29.44
CA TRP A 252 4.75 2.20 -29.73
C TRP A 252 3.70 1.23 -29.18
N HIS A 253 3.30 1.40 -27.92
CA HIS A 253 2.29 0.56 -27.28
C HIS A 253 0.96 0.60 -28.06
N ARG A 254 0.51 1.78 -28.46
CA ARG A 254 -0.73 1.94 -29.25
C ARG A 254 -0.62 1.31 -30.63
N GLN A 255 0.48 1.55 -31.34
CA GLN A 255 0.72 1.01 -32.68
C GLN A 255 0.79 -0.52 -32.71
N HIS A 256 1.29 -1.14 -31.64
CA HIS A 256 1.44 -2.60 -31.55
C HIS A 256 0.31 -3.29 -30.77
N ASN A 257 -0.72 -2.56 -30.37
CA ASN A 257 -1.83 -3.08 -29.58
C ASN A 257 -1.40 -3.80 -28.28
N VAL A 258 -0.35 -3.30 -27.63
CA VAL A 258 0.07 -3.73 -26.30
C VAL A 258 -0.52 -2.76 -25.26
N PRO A 259 -1.37 -3.23 -24.32
CA PRO A 259 -2.05 -2.33 -23.41
C PRO A 259 -1.09 -1.51 -22.52
N LEU A 260 -1.49 -0.25 -22.24
CA LEU A 260 -0.77 0.68 -21.38
C LEU A 260 -1.74 1.71 -20.81
N ASP A 261 -1.74 1.94 -19.48
CA ASP A 261 -2.47 3.05 -18.87
C ASP A 261 -1.58 4.22 -18.53
N GLY A 262 -0.35 3.99 -18.11
CA GLY A 262 0.48 5.07 -17.64
C GLY A 262 1.94 4.97 -18.02
N ILE A 263 2.55 6.15 -18.11
CA ILE A 263 4.00 6.31 -18.28
C ILE A 263 4.52 7.24 -17.19
N ILE A 264 5.74 6.97 -16.70
CA ILE A 264 6.34 7.73 -15.62
C ILE A 264 7.58 8.45 -16.14
N GLN A 265 7.60 9.79 -16.00
CA GLN A 265 8.81 10.59 -16.14
C GLN A 265 9.51 10.69 -14.81
N ASP A 266 10.68 10.13 -14.71
CA ASP A 266 11.58 10.24 -13.59
C ASP A 266 12.32 11.61 -13.60
N TRP A 267 13.30 11.80 -12.72
CA TRP A 267 14.00 13.07 -12.54
C TRP A 267 14.65 13.64 -13.83
N GLN A 268 15.30 14.80 -13.74
CA GLN A 268 16.06 15.48 -14.80
C GLN A 268 15.25 16.34 -15.79
N TYR A 269 13.90 16.33 -15.76
CA TYR A 269 13.08 17.23 -16.57
C TYR A 269 13.19 18.71 -16.15
N TRP A 270 13.69 18.96 -14.93
CA TRP A 270 13.82 20.31 -14.32
C TRP A 270 15.10 21.07 -14.62
N GLY A 271 16.01 20.54 -15.39
CA GLY A 271 17.23 21.24 -15.77
C GLY A 271 18.49 20.76 -15.07
N SER A 272 19.04 21.48 -14.11
CA SER A 272 20.29 21.10 -13.40
C SER A 272 20.06 20.74 -11.94
N ASN A 273 21.10 20.24 -11.25
CA ASN A 273 21.02 20.01 -9.81
C ASN A 273 20.81 21.30 -8.99
N TYR A 274 21.22 22.47 -9.50
CA TYR A 274 20.85 23.77 -8.90
C TYR A 274 19.35 24.08 -9.02
N LEU A 275 18.69 23.47 -10.01
CA LEU A 275 17.23 23.52 -10.23
C LEU A 275 16.55 22.22 -9.75
N TRP A 276 17.20 21.45 -8.89
CA TRP A 276 16.66 20.21 -8.38
C TRP A 276 15.24 20.34 -7.90
N ASN A 277 14.35 19.52 -8.43
CA ASN A 277 12.92 19.49 -8.11
C ASN A 277 12.23 20.87 -8.34
N ALA A 278 12.56 21.56 -9.43
CA ALA A 278 11.96 22.87 -9.75
C ALA A 278 10.45 22.81 -10.00
N MET A 279 9.86 21.63 -10.14
CA MET A 279 8.43 21.42 -10.44
C MET A 279 7.99 22.16 -11.72
N ASP A 280 8.87 22.13 -12.71
CA ASP A 280 8.66 22.74 -14.02
C ASP A 280 9.56 22.05 -15.06
N PHE A 281 9.19 22.13 -16.34
CA PHE A 281 9.97 21.61 -17.47
C PHE A 281 11.04 22.61 -17.88
N LEU A 282 12.17 22.61 -17.19
CA LEU A 282 13.27 23.56 -17.41
C LEU A 282 14.46 22.96 -18.18
N ASN A 283 14.44 21.64 -18.44
CA ASN A 283 15.40 21.00 -19.31
C ASN A 283 15.01 21.23 -20.77
N GLU A 284 15.95 21.62 -21.62
CA GLU A 284 15.72 21.91 -23.05
C GLU A 284 15.07 20.74 -23.80
N GLU A 285 15.42 19.50 -23.44
CA GLU A 285 14.83 18.28 -24.01
C GLU A 285 13.35 18.04 -23.61
N PHE A 286 12.85 18.83 -22.65
CA PHE A 286 11.48 18.86 -22.16
C PHE A 286 10.82 20.23 -22.30
N ALA A 287 11.37 21.13 -23.14
CA ALA A 287 10.85 22.48 -23.34
C ALA A 287 9.38 22.52 -23.80
N ASP A 288 8.90 21.42 -24.39
CA ASP A 288 7.51 21.24 -24.81
C ASP A 288 6.69 20.39 -23.80
N GLY A 289 7.06 20.39 -22.51
CA GLY A 289 6.51 19.50 -21.50
C GLY A 289 4.98 19.55 -21.37
N GLU A 290 4.36 20.72 -21.43
CA GLU A 290 2.89 20.85 -21.44
C GLU A 290 2.28 20.13 -22.68
N ARG A 291 2.89 20.29 -23.84
CA ARG A 291 2.48 19.59 -25.05
C ARG A 291 2.71 18.07 -24.95
N MET A 292 3.80 17.65 -24.30
CA MET A 292 4.07 16.24 -24.01
C MET A 292 2.93 15.63 -23.19
N VAL A 293 2.53 16.27 -22.07
CA VAL A 293 1.40 15.80 -21.24
C VAL A 293 0.13 15.67 -22.08
N LYS A 294 -0.21 16.70 -22.85
CA LYS A 294 -1.37 16.66 -23.74
C LYS A 294 -1.30 15.48 -24.74
N ARG A 295 -0.13 15.21 -25.32
CA ARG A 295 0.07 14.10 -26.27
C ARG A 295 -0.10 12.73 -25.59
N VAL A 296 0.33 12.59 -24.33
CA VAL A 296 0.08 11.37 -23.55
C VAL A 296 -1.43 11.16 -23.38
N HIS A 297 -2.19 12.20 -23.05
CA HIS A 297 -3.65 12.12 -22.90
C HIS A 297 -4.37 11.84 -24.23
N GLU A 298 -3.91 12.43 -25.35
CA GLU A 298 -4.44 12.13 -26.68
C GLU A 298 -4.30 10.64 -27.07
N GLN A 299 -3.36 9.93 -26.43
CA GLN A 299 -3.18 8.48 -26.58
C GLN A 299 -3.96 7.68 -25.52
N ASN A 300 -4.85 8.32 -24.75
CA ASN A 300 -5.56 7.71 -23.62
C ASN A 300 -4.60 7.02 -22.64
N ALA A 301 -3.51 7.70 -22.29
CA ALA A 301 -2.57 7.29 -21.27
C ALA A 301 -2.43 8.41 -20.23
N HIS A 302 -1.89 8.09 -19.07
CA HIS A 302 -1.70 8.99 -17.94
C HIS A 302 -0.22 9.22 -17.66
N LEU A 303 0.13 10.43 -17.20
CA LEU A 303 1.50 10.78 -16.83
C LEU A 303 1.65 10.91 -15.32
N MET A 304 2.57 10.12 -14.77
CA MET A 304 3.12 10.33 -13.43
C MET A 304 4.49 10.99 -13.56
N ILE A 305 4.84 11.89 -12.65
CA ILE A 305 6.12 12.60 -12.69
C ILE A 305 6.83 12.56 -11.34
N SER A 306 8.15 12.44 -11.37
CA SER A 306 9.01 12.44 -10.18
C SER A 306 9.04 13.80 -9.51
N ILE A 307 8.83 13.82 -8.20
CA ILE A 307 8.97 14.97 -7.29
C ILE A 307 9.68 14.52 -6.02
N TRP A 308 10.42 15.46 -5.40
CA TRP A 308 11.29 15.16 -4.26
C TRP A 308 10.93 16.02 -3.04
N ALA A 309 11.42 15.62 -1.86
CA ALA A 309 11.27 16.40 -0.63
C ALA A 309 12.43 17.39 -0.40
N SER A 310 13.22 17.68 -1.43
CA SER A 310 14.37 18.57 -1.39
C SER A 310 14.41 19.47 -2.62
N PHE A 311 15.11 20.60 -2.51
CA PHE A 311 15.13 21.63 -3.55
C PHE A 311 16.52 22.18 -3.80
N GLY A 312 16.83 22.44 -5.08
CA GLY A 312 18.03 23.13 -5.50
C GLY A 312 17.96 24.63 -5.24
N PRO A 313 19.11 25.29 -4.94
CA PRO A 313 19.15 26.68 -4.46
C PRO A 313 18.68 27.72 -5.49
N GLN A 314 18.61 27.36 -6.76
CA GLN A 314 18.11 28.28 -7.79
C GLN A 314 16.59 28.23 -7.99
N THR A 315 15.91 27.26 -7.40
CA THR A 315 14.44 27.10 -7.52
C THR A 315 13.71 28.21 -6.77
N LEU A 316 12.50 28.51 -7.23
CA LEU A 316 11.66 29.54 -6.60
C LEU A 316 11.17 29.09 -5.23
N GLN A 317 10.81 27.82 -5.10
CA GLN A 317 10.37 27.21 -3.84
C GLN A 317 11.46 27.19 -2.79
N TYR A 318 12.71 26.87 -3.16
CA TYR A 318 13.85 26.99 -2.24
C TYR A 318 13.95 28.40 -1.66
N LYS A 319 13.98 29.41 -2.53
CA LYS A 319 14.12 30.82 -2.13
C LYS A 319 12.99 31.28 -1.21
N GLU A 320 11.76 30.81 -1.45
CA GLU A 320 10.62 31.15 -0.61
C GLU A 320 10.65 30.42 0.74
N LEU A 321 11.02 29.13 0.75
CA LEU A 321 11.19 28.33 1.97
C LEU A 321 12.33 28.86 2.85
N ASP A 322 13.49 29.15 2.24
CA ASP A 322 14.68 29.67 2.92
C ASP A 322 14.40 31.03 3.60
N LYS A 323 13.78 31.95 2.87
CA LYS A 323 13.36 33.25 3.42
C LYS A 323 12.49 33.14 4.67
N GLN A 324 11.78 32.03 4.84
CA GLN A 324 10.87 31.78 5.94
C GLN A 324 11.44 30.82 7.00
N GLY A 325 12.69 30.36 6.85
CA GLY A 325 13.33 29.42 7.76
C GLY A 325 12.70 28.02 7.75
N LEU A 326 12.16 27.60 6.60
CA LEU A 326 11.43 26.35 6.42
C LEU A 326 12.25 25.28 5.65
N LEU A 327 13.56 25.47 5.51
CA LEU A 327 14.51 24.45 5.05
C LEU A 327 15.29 23.90 6.25
N PHE A 328 15.59 22.62 6.21
CA PHE A 328 16.60 22.02 7.08
C PHE A 328 18.00 22.30 6.50
N ASP A 329 19.02 22.36 7.37
CA ASP A 329 20.41 22.47 6.93
C ASP A 329 21.04 21.10 6.61
N PHE A 330 20.21 20.09 6.35
CA PHE A 330 20.64 18.75 6.03
C PHE A 330 21.13 18.68 4.58
N SER A 331 22.29 18.10 4.38
CA SER A 331 22.72 17.66 3.06
C SER A 331 21.85 16.48 2.60
N THR A 332 21.69 16.35 1.29
CA THR A 332 20.96 15.22 0.68
C THR A 332 21.46 14.97 -0.74
N TRP A 333 21.14 13.82 -1.31
CA TRP A 333 21.40 13.59 -2.71
C TRP A 333 20.68 14.65 -3.58
N PRO A 334 21.30 15.20 -4.65
CA PRO A 334 22.56 14.82 -5.28
C PRO A 334 23.82 15.47 -4.68
N GLN A 335 23.74 16.11 -3.54
CA GLN A 335 24.86 16.84 -2.94
C GLN A 335 25.89 15.89 -2.32
N SER A 336 25.41 14.83 -1.66
CA SER A 336 26.26 13.79 -1.06
C SER A 336 26.57 12.62 -2.00
N GLY A 337 25.85 12.48 -3.12
CA GLY A 337 25.99 11.39 -4.08
C GLY A 337 27.13 11.59 -5.10
N SER A 338 27.46 10.52 -5.82
CA SER A 338 28.48 10.51 -6.86
C SER A 338 28.01 11.08 -8.22
N SER A 339 26.70 11.21 -8.41
CA SER A 339 26.13 11.65 -9.69
C SER A 339 26.00 13.18 -9.76
N ILE A 340 26.93 13.80 -10.47
CA ILE A 340 26.89 15.23 -10.75
C ILE A 340 26.21 15.47 -12.09
N TRP A 341 25.13 16.25 -12.11
CA TRP A 341 24.46 16.63 -13.34
C TRP A 341 24.06 18.11 -13.37
N PRO A 342 24.39 18.84 -14.43
CA PRO A 342 25.19 18.40 -15.58
C PRO A 342 26.65 18.07 -15.21
N PRO A 343 27.40 17.30 -16.04
CA PRO A 343 28.71 16.74 -15.69
C PRO A 343 29.81 17.71 -15.26
N LYS A 344 29.66 18.99 -15.47
CA LYS A 344 30.66 20.03 -15.08
C LYS A 344 30.20 20.92 -13.92
N MET A 345 29.11 20.52 -13.25
CA MET A 345 28.59 21.28 -12.14
C MET A 345 29.54 21.23 -10.93
N GLN A 346 29.68 22.34 -10.23
CA GLN A 346 30.44 22.37 -8.98
C GLN A 346 29.70 21.63 -7.86
N TYR A 347 30.45 21.03 -6.97
CA TYR A 347 29.97 20.28 -5.83
C TYR A 347 30.39 20.98 -4.54
N PRO A 348 29.57 21.12 -3.51
CA PRO A 348 28.18 20.65 -3.38
C PRO A 348 27.15 21.51 -4.17
N SER A 349 26.04 20.88 -4.55
CA SER A 349 24.97 21.57 -5.30
C SER A 349 24.12 22.53 -4.46
N GLY A 350 24.14 22.39 -3.15
CA GLY A 350 23.33 23.20 -2.21
C GLY A 350 21.88 22.78 -2.12
N VAL A 351 21.55 21.54 -2.51
CA VAL A 351 20.20 20.98 -2.36
C VAL A 351 19.91 20.76 -0.88
N LEU A 352 18.77 21.27 -0.39
CA LEU A 352 18.33 21.13 1.00
C LEU A 352 16.91 20.56 1.09
N VAL A 353 16.64 19.88 2.21
CA VAL A 353 15.35 19.29 2.56
C VAL A 353 14.43 20.33 3.16
N TYR A 354 13.14 20.31 2.84
CA TYR A 354 12.16 21.20 3.43
C TYR A 354 11.54 20.60 4.72
N ASP A 355 11.07 21.48 5.62
CA ASP A 355 10.38 21.06 6.84
C ASP A 355 8.93 20.64 6.54
N ALA A 356 8.73 19.36 6.14
CA ALA A 356 7.42 18.83 5.82
C ALA A 356 6.43 18.80 7.00
N TYR A 357 6.89 18.95 8.23
CA TYR A 357 6.01 19.04 9.41
C TYR A 357 5.34 20.43 9.50
N SER A 358 5.91 21.45 8.89
CA SER A 358 5.30 22.77 8.79
C SER A 358 4.18 22.76 7.75
N ARG A 359 2.96 23.11 8.16
CA ARG A 359 1.85 23.28 7.22
C ARG A 359 2.17 24.35 6.17
N GLN A 360 2.79 25.45 6.59
CA GLN A 360 3.19 26.53 5.68
C GLN A 360 4.17 26.03 4.62
N ALA A 361 5.13 25.18 5.00
CA ALA A 361 6.07 24.62 4.05
C ALA A 361 5.39 23.67 3.05
N ARG A 362 4.42 22.84 3.50
CA ARG A 362 3.61 22.00 2.61
C ARG A 362 2.74 22.81 1.66
N ASP A 363 2.19 23.95 2.12
CA ASP A 363 1.39 24.85 1.27
C ASP A 363 2.27 25.55 0.21
N ILE A 364 3.51 25.93 0.55
CA ILE A 364 4.51 26.44 -0.40
C ILE A 364 4.89 25.34 -1.41
N TYR A 365 5.14 24.13 -0.94
CA TYR A 365 5.41 22.97 -1.81
C TYR A 365 4.32 22.82 -2.86
N TRP A 366 3.06 22.76 -2.44
CA TRP A 366 1.91 22.63 -3.34
C TRP A 366 1.73 23.83 -4.27
N LYS A 367 1.97 25.05 -3.80
CA LYS A 367 1.90 26.26 -4.62
C LYS A 367 2.70 26.13 -5.91
N TYR A 368 3.87 25.52 -5.85
CA TYR A 368 4.73 25.31 -7.01
C TYR A 368 4.37 24.02 -7.77
N LEU A 369 4.06 22.93 -7.08
CA LEU A 369 3.63 21.68 -7.69
C LEU A 369 2.36 21.84 -8.51
N GLN A 370 1.46 22.74 -8.11
CA GLN A 370 0.23 23.04 -8.82
C GLN A 370 0.45 23.44 -10.29
N ARG A 371 1.67 23.88 -10.66
CA ARG A 371 2.02 24.16 -12.06
C ARG A 371 1.95 22.88 -12.90
N LEU A 372 2.59 21.81 -12.45
CA LEU A 372 2.54 20.51 -13.13
C LEU A 372 1.12 19.93 -13.15
N HIS A 373 0.36 20.11 -12.08
CA HIS A 373 -1.05 19.73 -12.04
C HIS A 373 -1.88 20.46 -13.10
N ARG A 374 -1.65 21.79 -13.31
CA ARG A 374 -2.32 22.56 -14.35
C ARG A 374 -1.92 22.17 -15.77
N TYR A 375 -0.71 21.66 -15.97
CA TYR A 375 -0.29 21.07 -17.26
C TYR A 375 -0.99 19.74 -17.54
N GLY A 376 -1.67 19.16 -16.54
CA GLY A 376 -2.42 17.92 -16.66
C GLY A 376 -1.70 16.69 -16.12
N VAL A 377 -0.57 16.82 -15.41
CA VAL A 377 0.07 15.68 -14.75
C VAL A 377 -0.93 14.98 -13.83
N ASP A 378 -1.05 13.65 -13.95
CA ASP A 378 -2.13 12.88 -13.33
C ASP A 378 -1.76 12.30 -11.96
N ALA A 379 -0.47 12.03 -11.74
CA ALA A 379 0.00 11.34 -10.54
C ALA A 379 1.41 11.76 -10.14
N TRP A 380 1.79 11.48 -8.89
CA TRP A 380 3.04 11.92 -8.30
C TRP A 380 3.93 10.74 -7.89
N TRP A 381 5.16 10.74 -8.40
CA TRP A 381 6.22 9.86 -7.96
C TRP A 381 7.04 10.60 -6.90
N MET A 382 6.70 10.41 -5.61
CA MET A 382 7.39 11.06 -4.49
C MET A 382 8.61 10.24 -4.10
N ASP A 383 9.72 10.53 -4.75
CA ASP A 383 11.01 9.89 -4.52
C ASP A 383 11.76 10.52 -3.33
N SER A 384 12.69 9.78 -2.74
CA SER A 384 13.51 10.21 -1.59
C SER A 384 12.72 10.90 -0.48
N THR A 385 11.64 10.25 -0.06
CA THR A 385 10.90 10.67 1.13
C THR A 385 11.41 9.99 2.40
N ASP A 386 12.38 9.11 2.27
CA ASP A 386 13.05 8.36 3.33
C ASP A 386 14.15 9.21 4.00
N PRO A 387 14.15 9.31 5.34
CA PRO A 387 15.12 10.14 6.07
C PRO A 387 16.56 9.66 6.04
N ASP A 388 16.87 8.42 5.67
CA ASP A 388 18.25 7.94 5.52
C ASP A 388 18.99 8.56 4.32
N TYR A 389 18.25 9.17 3.39
CA TYR A 389 18.82 9.96 2.29
C TYR A 389 19.24 11.37 2.72
N PHE A 390 18.87 11.77 3.93
CA PHE A 390 19.25 13.04 4.52
C PHE A 390 20.49 12.82 5.38
N ASP A 391 21.43 13.73 5.33
CA ASP A 391 22.71 13.66 6.05
C ASP A 391 22.75 14.74 7.17
N PRO A 392 21.93 14.54 8.24
CA PRO A 392 21.90 15.43 9.38
C PRO A 392 23.18 15.27 10.20
N LYS A 393 23.77 16.37 10.67
CA LYS A 393 24.84 16.35 11.66
C LYS A 393 24.27 16.04 13.04
N ASP A 394 25.12 15.69 14.01
CA ASP A 394 24.69 15.34 15.37
C ASP A 394 23.84 16.45 16.02
N GLU A 395 24.17 17.71 15.80
CA GLU A 395 23.42 18.87 16.29
C GLU A 395 22.02 18.98 15.70
N ASP A 396 21.84 18.54 14.45
CA ASP A 396 20.55 18.63 13.74
C ASP A 396 19.50 17.69 14.34
N TYR A 397 19.90 16.62 15.00
CA TYR A 397 18.96 15.70 15.63
C TYR A 397 18.09 16.38 16.71
N ASN A 398 18.59 17.45 17.34
CA ASN A 398 17.84 18.22 18.33
C ASN A 398 17.11 19.43 17.70
N ARG A 399 17.22 19.63 16.40
CA ARG A 399 16.54 20.71 15.67
C ARG A 399 15.02 20.55 15.79
N PRO A 400 14.28 21.62 16.17
CA PRO A 400 12.84 21.61 16.17
C PRO A 400 12.27 21.44 14.77
N VAL A 401 11.18 20.68 14.62
CA VAL A 401 10.45 20.49 13.37
C VAL A 401 9.02 21.02 13.49
N GLY A 402 8.43 21.44 12.36
CA GLY A 402 7.09 22.03 12.33
C GLY A 402 7.02 23.44 12.90
N ALA A 403 8.13 24.02 13.30
CA ALA A 403 8.18 25.40 13.77
C ALA A 403 7.99 26.35 12.58
N SER A 404 7.16 27.39 12.78
CA SER A 404 6.99 28.50 11.84
C SER A 404 7.23 29.82 12.56
N PRO A 405 8.50 30.30 12.61
CA PRO A 405 8.83 31.53 13.34
C PRO A 405 8.03 32.74 12.87
N SER A 406 7.72 32.80 11.57
CA SER A 406 6.93 33.89 10.99
C SER A 406 5.45 33.89 11.41
N MET A 407 4.92 32.73 11.83
CA MET A 407 3.52 32.55 12.25
C MET A 407 3.38 32.35 13.76
N GLY A 408 4.48 32.30 14.51
CA GLY A 408 4.47 32.03 15.97
C GLY A 408 4.02 30.62 16.33
N ILE A 409 4.08 29.66 15.41
CA ILE A 409 3.70 28.28 15.62
C ILE A 409 4.87 27.53 16.26
N GLY A 410 4.63 26.88 17.40
CA GLY A 410 5.63 26.10 18.14
C GLY A 410 6.01 24.80 17.41
N ALA A 411 7.16 24.25 17.80
CA ALA A 411 7.65 22.98 17.27
C ALA A 411 6.73 21.81 17.67
N GLN A 412 6.57 20.83 16.75
CA GLN A 412 5.85 19.58 17.01
C GLN A 412 6.73 18.54 17.71
N GLY A 413 8.04 18.73 17.71
CA GLY A 413 9.06 17.88 18.28
C GLY A 413 10.44 18.24 17.77
N THR A 414 11.39 17.32 17.87
CA THR A 414 12.72 17.44 17.29
C THR A 414 12.88 16.46 16.12
N TRP A 415 13.85 16.68 15.25
CA TRP A 415 14.14 15.73 14.18
C TRP A 415 14.36 14.31 14.73
N ARG A 416 15.08 14.17 15.83
CA ARG A 416 15.29 12.88 16.52
C ARG A 416 13.98 12.17 16.88
N SER A 417 12.99 12.92 17.37
CA SER A 417 11.71 12.34 17.82
C SER A 417 10.70 12.09 16.70
N MET A 418 10.89 12.71 15.53
CA MET A 418 9.86 12.77 14.51
C MET A 418 10.25 12.10 13.18
N ARG A 419 11.53 11.86 12.93
CA ARG A 419 12.05 11.60 11.58
C ARG A 419 11.41 10.45 10.82
N ASN A 420 10.98 9.38 11.49
CA ASN A 420 10.33 8.25 10.82
C ASN A 420 8.93 8.57 10.27
N ALA A 421 8.28 9.63 10.76
CA ALA A 421 7.01 10.11 10.23
C ALA A 421 7.18 11.15 9.10
N PHE A 422 8.42 11.44 8.64
CA PHE A 422 8.65 12.40 7.58
C PHE A 422 7.92 12.04 6.26
N PRO A 423 7.92 10.78 5.77
CA PRO A 423 7.16 10.42 4.59
C PRO A 423 5.66 10.67 4.75
N LEU A 424 5.09 10.36 5.92
CA LEU A 424 3.68 10.68 6.21
C LEU A 424 3.40 12.18 6.09
N ALA A 425 4.28 13.02 6.64
CA ALA A 425 4.12 14.48 6.65
C ALA A 425 4.18 15.05 5.22
N THR A 426 5.18 14.66 4.41
CA THR A 426 5.34 15.18 3.05
C THR A 426 4.23 14.70 2.10
N VAL A 427 3.84 13.44 2.18
CA VAL A 427 2.73 12.87 1.37
C VAL A 427 1.40 13.53 1.71
N SER A 428 1.13 13.78 3.01
CA SER A 428 -0.10 14.44 3.44
C SER A 428 -0.27 15.82 2.81
N GLY A 429 0.84 16.57 2.67
CA GLY A 429 0.81 17.92 2.08
C GLY A 429 0.37 17.93 0.62
N VAL A 430 0.83 16.96 -0.17
CA VAL A 430 0.42 16.82 -1.58
C VAL A 430 -1.04 16.39 -1.68
N TYR A 431 -1.42 15.33 -0.94
CA TYR A 431 -2.79 14.82 -0.96
C TYR A 431 -3.82 15.86 -0.54
N GLU A 432 -3.65 16.46 0.64
CA GLU A 432 -4.62 17.39 1.22
C GLU A 432 -4.80 18.64 0.35
N ASN A 433 -3.71 19.17 -0.22
CA ASN A 433 -3.76 20.33 -1.07
C ASN A 433 -4.41 20.05 -2.42
N GLN A 434 -4.06 18.94 -3.09
CA GLN A 434 -4.72 18.57 -4.35
C GLN A 434 -6.20 18.27 -4.11
N ARG A 435 -6.52 17.47 -3.10
CA ARG A 435 -7.88 17.10 -2.72
C ARG A 435 -8.77 18.32 -2.50
N ARG A 436 -8.21 19.39 -1.91
CA ARG A 436 -8.94 20.62 -1.62
C ARG A 436 -9.35 21.39 -2.88
N ILE A 437 -8.56 21.33 -3.94
CA ILE A 437 -8.79 22.11 -5.16
C ILE A 437 -9.42 21.32 -6.30
N ASP A 438 -9.28 19.98 -6.29
CA ASP A 438 -9.74 19.13 -7.36
C ASP A 438 -10.50 17.91 -6.78
N GLN A 439 -11.79 17.84 -7.04
CA GLN A 439 -12.67 16.75 -6.66
C GLN A 439 -12.97 15.80 -7.82
N GLU A 440 -12.58 16.16 -9.04
CA GLU A 440 -12.84 15.39 -10.24
C GLU A 440 -11.71 14.40 -10.55
N LYS A 441 -10.52 14.59 -9.92
CA LYS A 441 -9.39 13.67 -10.05
C LYS A 441 -9.00 13.11 -8.69
N ARG A 442 -8.99 11.78 -8.56
CA ARG A 442 -8.43 11.08 -7.41
C ARG A 442 -6.93 11.26 -7.36
N VAL A 443 -6.43 11.57 -6.19
CA VAL A 443 -4.99 11.68 -5.96
C VAL A 443 -4.38 10.28 -6.02
N PHE A 444 -3.34 10.11 -6.82
CA PHE A 444 -2.51 8.92 -6.84
C PHE A 444 -1.05 9.30 -6.61
N ILE A 445 -0.47 8.77 -5.54
CA ILE A 445 0.91 8.99 -5.14
C ILE A 445 1.63 7.64 -5.07
N MET A 446 2.78 7.53 -5.73
CA MET A 446 3.76 6.49 -5.46
C MET A 446 4.89 7.11 -4.63
N THR A 447 5.26 6.49 -3.54
CA THR A 447 6.29 7.01 -2.64
C THR A 447 7.30 5.92 -2.29
N ARG A 448 8.59 6.34 -2.12
CA ARG A 448 9.65 5.40 -1.76
C ARG A 448 9.62 5.00 -0.30
N SER A 449 9.07 5.83 0.55
CA SER A 449 8.98 5.56 1.98
C SER A 449 7.59 5.83 2.53
N ALA A 450 7.22 5.12 3.59
CA ALA A 450 5.93 5.24 4.22
C ALA A 450 5.99 5.05 5.73
N PHE A 451 5.07 5.69 6.44
CA PHE A 451 4.83 5.46 7.86
C PHE A 451 3.36 5.09 8.10
N ALA A 452 3.06 4.50 9.28
CA ALA A 452 1.71 4.11 9.65
C ALA A 452 0.71 5.27 9.46
N GLY A 453 -0.49 4.98 8.97
CA GLY A 453 -1.52 5.98 8.67
C GLY A 453 -1.40 6.63 7.29
N GLN A 454 -0.34 6.39 6.53
CA GLN A 454 -0.13 7.01 5.21
C GLN A 454 -1.12 6.50 4.15
N GLN A 455 -1.71 5.32 4.34
CA GLN A 455 -2.73 4.76 3.44
C GLN A 455 -3.92 5.71 3.17
N ARG A 456 -4.23 6.60 4.13
CA ARG A 456 -5.34 7.56 3.99
C ARG A 456 -5.09 8.69 3.00
N TYR A 457 -3.87 8.81 2.49
CA TYR A 457 -3.45 9.89 1.59
C TYR A 457 -3.27 9.42 0.14
N GLY A 458 -4.04 8.43 -0.31
CA GLY A 458 -4.03 8.00 -1.71
C GLY A 458 -2.65 7.57 -2.19
N SER A 459 -1.87 6.93 -1.33
CA SER A 459 -0.49 6.57 -1.61
C SER A 459 -0.25 5.07 -1.67
N GLY A 460 0.70 4.68 -2.52
CA GLY A 460 1.28 3.36 -2.61
C GLY A 460 2.79 3.40 -2.42
N LEU A 461 3.35 2.35 -1.84
CA LEU A 461 4.77 2.18 -1.61
C LEU A 461 5.39 1.30 -2.70
N TRP A 462 6.63 1.59 -3.13
CA TRP A 462 7.47 0.59 -3.77
C TRP A 462 8.65 0.20 -2.88
N SER A 463 9.20 -0.97 -3.12
CA SER A 463 10.21 -1.61 -2.26
C SER A 463 11.63 -1.05 -2.40
N GLY A 464 11.79 0.13 -2.99
CA GLY A 464 13.07 0.81 -3.18
C GLY A 464 13.92 0.27 -4.33
N ASP A 465 15.17 0.74 -4.39
CA ASP A 465 16.12 0.51 -5.49
C ASP A 465 16.83 -0.84 -5.33
N VAL A 466 16.09 -1.92 -5.44
CA VAL A 466 16.59 -3.28 -5.20
C VAL A 466 17.44 -3.82 -6.36
N THR A 467 18.44 -4.65 -6.05
CA THR A 467 19.26 -5.32 -7.06
C THR A 467 18.49 -6.47 -7.73
N SER A 468 18.62 -6.59 -9.04
CA SER A 468 18.04 -7.70 -9.82
C SER A 468 18.69 -9.01 -9.44
N SER A 469 17.96 -9.89 -8.79
CA SER A 469 18.37 -11.28 -8.50
C SER A 469 17.17 -12.14 -8.09
N TRP A 470 17.31 -13.45 -8.20
CA TRP A 470 16.32 -14.40 -7.71
C TRP A 470 16.12 -14.31 -6.19
N GLU A 471 17.21 -14.06 -5.46
CA GLU A 471 17.14 -13.84 -4.02
C GLU A 471 16.30 -12.63 -3.67
N THR A 472 16.49 -11.53 -4.39
CA THR A 472 15.68 -10.32 -4.21
C THR A 472 14.21 -10.60 -4.51
N LEU A 473 13.88 -11.27 -5.61
CA LEU A 473 12.50 -11.66 -5.94
C LEU A 473 11.86 -12.46 -4.80
N ARG A 474 12.59 -13.43 -4.24
CA ARG A 474 12.11 -14.21 -3.08
C ARG A 474 11.81 -13.35 -1.86
N ARG A 475 12.57 -12.29 -1.63
CA ARG A 475 12.39 -11.36 -0.50
C ARG A 475 11.20 -10.41 -0.70
N GLN A 476 10.90 -10.03 -1.97
CA GLN A 476 9.84 -9.07 -2.27
C GLN A 476 8.44 -9.58 -1.89
N ILE A 477 8.18 -10.87 -1.99
CA ILE A 477 6.86 -11.44 -1.71
C ILE A 477 6.49 -11.28 -0.23
N PRO A 478 7.24 -11.85 0.75
CA PRO A 478 6.90 -11.70 2.16
C PRO A 478 7.02 -10.24 2.65
N LEU A 479 7.87 -9.43 2.02
CA LEU A 479 7.95 -7.99 2.26
C LEU A 479 6.61 -7.30 1.96
N CYS A 480 6.07 -7.50 0.75
CA CYS A 480 4.76 -6.94 0.37
C CYS A 480 3.64 -7.45 1.29
N LEU A 481 3.65 -8.75 1.62
CA LEU A 481 2.64 -9.34 2.51
C LEU A 481 2.69 -8.72 3.92
N ASN A 482 3.87 -8.55 4.51
CA ASN A 482 4.01 -7.91 5.82
C ASN A 482 3.56 -6.44 5.81
N TYR A 483 3.83 -5.71 4.72
CA TYR A 483 3.34 -4.34 4.57
C TYR A 483 1.81 -4.29 4.57
N THR A 484 1.14 -5.22 3.88
CA THR A 484 -0.34 -5.26 3.89
C THR A 484 -0.92 -5.57 5.27
N MET A 485 -0.17 -6.26 6.12
CA MET A 485 -0.57 -6.59 7.51
C MET A 485 -0.42 -5.42 8.48
N THR A 486 0.07 -4.26 8.03
CA THR A 486 0.11 -3.03 8.85
C THR A 486 -1.08 -2.10 8.62
N GLY A 487 -2.07 -2.54 7.83
CA GLY A 487 -3.21 -1.72 7.41
C GLY A 487 -3.02 -0.99 6.09
N CYS A 488 -1.81 -1.03 5.50
CA CYS A 488 -1.43 -0.34 4.26
C CYS A 488 -1.53 -1.27 3.05
N PRO A 489 -2.57 -1.23 2.21
CA PRO A 489 -2.83 -2.25 1.19
C PRO A 489 -2.04 -2.05 -0.11
N ASN A 490 -1.54 -0.83 -0.36
CA ASN A 490 -0.99 -0.44 -1.66
C ASN A 490 0.54 -0.55 -1.66
N VAL A 491 1.06 -1.64 -2.22
CA VAL A 491 2.49 -1.92 -2.32
C VAL A 491 2.82 -2.54 -3.67
N ASN A 492 4.00 -2.23 -4.20
CA ASN A 492 4.55 -2.87 -5.39
C ASN A 492 6.08 -2.92 -5.34
N THR A 493 6.67 -3.46 -6.39
CA THR A 493 8.13 -3.58 -6.53
C THR A 493 8.54 -3.11 -7.90
N ASP A 494 9.81 -2.76 -8.07
CA ASP A 494 10.41 -2.56 -9.38
C ASP A 494 10.53 -3.91 -10.08
N ILE A 495 9.68 -4.14 -11.09
CA ILE A 495 9.67 -5.42 -11.81
C ILE A 495 10.99 -5.63 -12.51
N GLY A 496 11.64 -6.76 -12.20
CA GLY A 496 12.96 -7.11 -12.68
C GLY A 496 14.11 -6.59 -11.80
N GLY A 497 13.80 -5.93 -10.67
CA GLY A 497 14.77 -5.24 -9.80
C GLY A 497 15.24 -3.91 -10.37
N PHE A 498 15.59 -2.92 -9.56
CA PHE A 498 16.03 -1.60 -10.05
C PHE A 498 17.40 -1.69 -10.75
N PHE A 499 18.43 -2.26 -10.10
CA PHE A 499 19.77 -2.41 -10.67
C PHE A 499 19.93 -3.74 -11.39
N CYS A 500 19.94 -3.74 -12.73
CA CYS A 500 20.16 -4.94 -13.53
C CYS A 500 21.53 -5.01 -14.23
N GLY A 501 22.43 -4.07 -13.95
CA GLY A 501 23.73 -3.92 -14.62
C GLY A 501 24.61 -5.17 -14.57
N ARG A 502 24.47 -6.00 -13.51
CA ARG A 502 25.16 -7.28 -13.37
C ARG A 502 24.90 -8.29 -14.51
N TYR A 503 23.81 -8.15 -15.24
CA TYR A 503 23.44 -9.00 -16.36
C TYR A 503 23.94 -8.49 -17.72
N GLY A 504 24.90 -7.58 -17.76
CA GLY A 504 25.52 -7.05 -18.97
C GLY A 504 25.26 -5.56 -19.25
N GLY A 505 25.01 -4.78 -18.19
CA GLY A 505 24.80 -3.33 -18.27
C GLY A 505 23.57 -2.99 -19.10
N ASN A 506 23.69 -2.07 -20.04
CA ASN A 506 22.59 -1.63 -20.93
C ASN A 506 22.07 -2.73 -21.89
N ARG A 507 22.69 -3.91 -21.91
CA ARG A 507 22.26 -5.08 -22.69
C ARG A 507 21.64 -6.18 -21.83
N ALA A 508 21.32 -5.91 -20.56
CA ALA A 508 20.75 -6.90 -19.65
C ALA A 508 19.49 -7.60 -20.22
N THR A 509 18.64 -6.86 -20.94
CA THR A 509 17.42 -7.41 -21.58
C THR A 509 17.70 -8.46 -22.67
N LEU A 510 18.94 -8.58 -23.15
CA LEU A 510 19.36 -9.61 -24.08
C LEU A 510 19.96 -10.84 -23.38
N ASN A 511 20.15 -10.79 -22.07
CA ASN A 511 20.69 -11.90 -21.28
C ASN A 511 19.57 -12.87 -20.89
N PRO A 512 19.61 -14.15 -21.29
CA PRO A 512 18.54 -15.12 -21.02
C PRO A 512 18.24 -15.29 -19.51
N ASN A 513 19.26 -15.21 -18.64
CA ASN A 513 19.06 -15.32 -17.20
C ASN A 513 18.24 -14.15 -16.65
N TYR A 514 18.49 -12.93 -17.16
CA TYR A 514 17.68 -11.77 -16.80
C TYR A 514 16.29 -11.82 -17.44
N GLN A 515 16.16 -12.32 -18.66
CA GLN A 515 14.86 -12.50 -19.32
C GLN A 515 13.94 -13.41 -18.50
N GLU A 516 14.46 -14.55 -18.01
CA GLU A 516 13.66 -15.43 -17.15
C GLU A 516 13.29 -14.74 -15.83
N LEU A 517 14.26 -14.15 -15.14
CA LEU A 517 14.01 -13.40 -13.90
C LEU A 517 12.97 -12.31 -14.10
N TYR A 518 13.09 -11.52 -15.17
CA TYR A 518 12.17 -10.43 -15.49
C TYR A 518 10.74 -10.94 -15.73
N VAL A 519 10.57 -11.99 -16.54
CA VAL A 519 9.26 -12.58 -16.81
C VAL A 519 8.63 -13.14 -15.53
N ARG A 520 9.39 -13.86 -14.70
CA ARG A 520 8.88 -14.37 -13.42
C ARG A 520 8.51 -13.24 -12.46
N TRP A 521 9.24 -12.13 -12.49
CA TRP A 521 8.89 -10.93 -11.72
C TRP A 521 7.65 -10.21 -12.28
N MET A 522 7.48 -10.15 -13.62
CA MET A 522 6.24 -9.68 -14.25
C MET A 522 5.03 -10.51 -13.80
N GLN A 523 5.17 -11.83 -13.74
CA GLN A 523 4.13 -12.75 -13.26
C GLN A 523 3.77 -12.53 -11.78
N PHE A 524 4.74 -12.19 -10.95
CA PHE A 524 4.49 -11.74 -9.57
C PHE A 524 3.83 -10.36 -9.54
N GLY A 525 4.38 -9.39 -10.28
CA GLY A 525 3.87 -8.02 -10.36
C GLY A 525 2.42 -7.92 -10.84
N LEU A 526 1.97 -8.87 -11.67
CA LEU A 526 0.57 -9.02 -12.08
C LEU A 526 -0.40 -9.02 -10.89
N PHE A 527 0.03 -9.55 -9.74
CA PHE A 527 -0.75 -9.67 -8.51
C PHE A 527 -0.42 -8.58 -7.48
N CYS A 528 0.33 -7.54 -7.86
CA CYS A 528 0.48 -6.33 -7.05
C CYS A 528 -0.65 -5.32 -7.37
N PRO A 529 -1.09 -4.48 -6.42
CA PRO A 529 -2.07 -3.42 -6.69
C PRO A 529 -1.68 -2.53 -7.87
N VAL A 530 -0.41 -2.12 -7.94
CA VAL A 530 0.15 -1.36 -9.05
C VAL A 530 1.09 -2.26 -9.85
N PHE A 531 0.82 -2.42 -11.14
CA PHE A 531 1.57 -3.28 -12.06
C PHE A 531 2.51 -2.43 -12.91
N ARG A 532 3.80 -2.35 -12.52
CA ARG A 532 4.73 -1.35 -13.01
C ARG A 532 6.10 -1.93 -13.32
N SER A 533 6.59 -1.73 -14.56
CA SER A 533 7.99 -1.94 -14.92
C SER A 533 8.82 -0.70 -14.60
N HIS A 534 9.93 -0.86 -13.91
CA HIS A 534 10.89 0.23 -13.61
C HIS A 534 12.29 -0.30 -13.37
N GLY A 535 13.29 0.52 -13.63
CA GLY A 535 14.67 0.32 -13.21
C GLY A 535 15.71 1.10 -14.02
N ALA A 536 16.95 1.05 -13.52
CA ALA A 536 18.14 1.62 -14.11
C ALA A 536 18.91 0.62 -14.97
N ASP A 537 20.08 1.02 -15.43
CA ASP A 537 21.09 0.28 -16.19
C ASP A 537 20.68 -0.10 -17.61
N ALA A 538 19.51 -0.68 -17.81
CA ALA A 538 18.98 -1.06 -19.13
C ALA A 538 17.54 -0.61 -19.30
N PRO A 539 17.13 -0.18 -20.50
CA PRO A 539 15.74 0.07 -20.84
C PRO A 539 14.93 -1.23 -20.77
N ARG A 540 13.68 -1.17 -20.29
CA ARG A 540 12.84 -2.36 -20.00
C ARG A 540 11.46 -2.31 -20.63
N GLU A 541 11.30 -1.46 -21.63
CA GLU A 541 10.13 -1.50 -22.49
C GLU A 541 10.04 -2.89 -23.18
N ILE A 542 8.85 -3.42 -23.33
CA ILE A 542 8.64 -4.79 -23.85
C ILE A 542 9.44 -5.08 -25.13
N PHE A 543 9.57 -4.09 -26.03
CA PHE A 543 10.32 -4.22 -27.29
C PHE A 543 11.85 -4.31 -27.10
N GLN A 544 12.37 -4.10 -25.91
CA GLN A 544 13.79 -4.32 -25.57
C GLN A 544 14.09 -5.81 -25.32
N PHE A 545 13.06 -6.60 -25.09
CA PHE A 545 13.17 -8.04 -24.86
C PHE A 545 12.92 -8.88 -26.15
N GLY A 546 12.76 -8.23 -27.27
CA GLY A 546 12.49 -8.88 -28.55
C GLY A 546 11.28 -8.30 -29.28
N LYS A 547 10.66 -9.14 -30.11
CA LYS A 547 9.47 -8.80 -30.91
C LYS A 547 8.38 -9.86 -30.74
N LYS A 548 7.21 -9.58 -31.25
CA LYS A 548 6.09 -10.55 -31.30
C LYS A 548 6.55 -11.88 -31.93
N GLY A 549 6.31 -12.97 -31.23
CA GLY A 549 6.78 -14.32 -31.57
C GLY A 549 8.03 -14.76 -30.83
N ASP A 550 8.76 -13.85 -30.21
CA ASP A 550 9.88 -14.20 -29.31
C ASP A 550 9.31 -14.55 -27.92
N ALA A 551 9.80 -15.63 -27.31
CA ALA A 551 9.23 -16.21 -26.08
C ALA A 551 9.12 -15.21 -24.93
N THR A 552 10.15 -14.37 -24.72
CA THR A 552 10.17 -13.35 -23.66
C THR A 552 9.18 -12.25 -23.92
N PHE A 553 9.12 -11.74 -25.16
CA PHE A 553 8.14 -10.72 -25.56
C PHE A 553 6.70 -11.22 -25.33
N ASP A 554 6.39 -12.42 -25.85
CA ASP A 554 5.05 -13.01 -25.76
C ASP A 554 4.65 -13.28 -24.32
N ALA A 555 5.59 -13.68 -23.46
CA ALA A 555 5.34 -13.88 -22.02
C ALA A 555 5.02 -12.57 -21.29
N ILE A 556 5.74 -11.49 -21.57
CA ILE A 556 5.47 -10.16 -21.01
C ILE A 556 4.09 -9.66 -21.48
N GLU A 557 3.81 -9.75 -22.79
CA GLU A 557 2.52 -9.36 -23.36
C GLU A 557 1.36 -10.14 -22.73
N ALA A 558 1.53 -11.45 -22.53
CA ALA A 558 0.51 -12.30 -21.90
C ALA A 558 0.17 -11.81 -20.47
N CYS A 559 1.17 -11.44 -19.68
CA CYS A 559 0.95 -10.86 -18.33
C CYS A 559 0.19 -9.54 -18.41
N ILE A 560 0.58 -8.64 -19.32
CA ILE A 560 -0.10 -7.35 -19.50
C ILE A 560 -1.56 -7.58 -19.90
N ARG A 561 -1.84 -8.40 -20.91
CA ARG A 561 -3.21 -8.69 -21.37
C ARG A 561 -4.06 -9.34 -20.29
N LEU A 562 -3.50 -10.25 -19.49
CA LEU A 562 -4.21 -10.89 -18.38
C LEU A 562 -4.62 -9.87 -17.32
N ARG A 563 -3.77 -8.88 -17.03
CA ARG A 563 -4.08 -7.79 -16.09
C ARG A 563 -5.37 -7.05 -16.50
N TYR A 564 -5.50 -6.73 -17.76
CA TYR A 564 -6.70 -6.03 -18.28
C TYR A 564 -7.95 -6.91 -18.24
N ARG A 565 -7.81 -8.22 -18.48
CA ARG A 565 -8.93 -9.15 -18.31
C ARG A 565 -9.41 -9.22 -16.87
N LEU A 566 -8.52 -9.07 -15.91
CA LEU A 566 -8.84 -9.12 -14.47
C LEU A 566 -9.34 -7.77 -13.92
N LEU A 567 -9.37 -6.67 -14.67
CA LEU A 567 -9.71 -5.34 -14.15
C LEU A 567 -11.06 -5.30 -13.41
N PRO A 568 -12.17 -5.94 -13.86
CA PRO A 568 -13.42 -5.93 -13.10
C PRO A 568 -13.28 -6.58 -11.72
N TYR A 569 -12.49 -7.66 -11.63
CA TYR A 569 -12.17 -8.30 -10.36
C TYR A 569 -11.29 -7.41 -9.47
N ILE A 570 -10.25 -6.82 -10.05
CA ILE A 570 -9.30 -5.96 -9.32
C ILE A 570 -9.98 -4.71 -8.79
N TYR A 571 -10.79 -4.03 -9.62
CA TYR A 571 -11.46 -2.80 -9.22
C TYR A 571 -12.57 -3.04 -8.17
N SER A 572 -13.27 -4.18 -8.27
CA SER A 572 -14.21 -4.60 -7.22
C SER A 572 -13.48 -4.96 -5.91
N THR A 573 -12.28 -5.56 -6.00
CA THR A 573 -11.42 -5.78 -4.82
C THR A 573 -10.95 -4.44 -4.23
N ALA A 574 -10.64 -3.44 -5.06
CA ALA A 574 -10.27 -2.10 -4.59
C ALA A 574 -11.40 -1.46 -3.78
N TRP A 575 -12.64 -1.63 -4.22
CA TRP A 575 -13.79 -1.18 -3.46
C TRP A 575 -13.90 -1.89 -2.09
N ALA A 576 -13.70 -3.21 -2.05
CA ALA A 576 -13.68 -3.96 -0.79
C ALA A 576 -12.53 -3.55 0.13
N VAL A 577 -11.36 -3.19 -0.42
CA VAL A 577 -10.23 -2.62 0.34
C VAL A 577 -10.64 -1.32 1.01
N THR A 578 -11.32 -0.42 0.28
CA THR A 578 -11.76 0.88 0.81
C THR A 578 -12.90 0.74 1.82
N HIS A 579 -13.93 -0.07 1.53
CA HIS A 579 -15.18 -0.12 2.31
C HIS A 579 -15.23 -1.23 3.37
N GLU A 580 -14.54 -2.36 3.12
CA GLU A 580 -14.62 -3.55 3.98
C GLU A 580 -13.34 -3.81 4.76
N GLY A 581 -12.28 -3.03 4.50
CA GLY A 581 -10.99 -3.19 5.15
C GLY A 581 -10.19 -4.40 4.67
N GLU A 582 -10.47 -4.89 3.44
CA GLU A 582 -9.75 -6.00 2.82
C GLU A 582 -8.33 -5.63 2.37
N SER A 583 -7.61 -6.59 1.81
CA SER A 583 -6.28 -6.39 1.20
C SER A 583 -6.24 -7.04 -0.18
N TYR A 584 -5.49 -6.43 -1.13
CA TYR A 584 -5.25 -7.01 -2.45
C TYR A 584 -4.38 -8.26 -2.34
N MET A 585 -3.20 -8.11 -1.72
CA MET A 585 -2.27 -9.21 -1.44
C MET A 585 -2.53 -9.72 -0.02
N ARG A 586 -2.82 -11.00 0.11
CA ARG A 586 -3.23 -11.62 1.37
C ARG A 586 -2.33 -12.81 1.66
N ALA A 587 -1.55 -12.76 2.72
CA ALA A 587 -0.85 -13.93 3.21
C ALA A 587 -1.86 -15.06 3.51
N LEU A 588 -1.50 -16.30 3.23
CA LEU A 588 -2.46 -17.40 3.29
C LEU A 588 -3.08 -17.60 4.68
N MET A 589 -2.38 -17.19 5.74
CA MET A 589 -2.91 -17.24 7.10
C MET A 589 -4.15 -16.35 7.33
N TYR A 590 -4.45 -15.37 6.46
CA TYR A 590 -5.68 -14.57 6.53
C TYR A 590 -6.93 -15.43 6.38
N ASP A 591 -6.92 -16.32 5.39
CA ASP A 591 -8.07 -17.13 5.02
C ASP A 591 -7.97 -18.55 5.58
N PHE A 592 -6.76 -19.02 5.93
CA PHE A 592 -6.47 -20.38 6.41
C PHE A 592 -5.72 -20.39 7.75
N PRO A 593 -6.18 -19.66 8.79
CA PRO A 593 -5.43 -19.51 10.06
C PRO A 593 -5.30 -20.84 10.85
N LYS A 594 -6.10 -21.85 10.54
CA LYS A 594 -6.04 -23.18 11.16
C LYS A 594 -5.06 -24.13 10.49
N ASP A 595 -4.65 -23.82 9.27
CA ASP A 595 -3.65 -24.58 8.53
C ASP A 595 -2.26 -24.02 8.88
N LYS A 596 -1.57 -24.68 9.81
CA LYS A 596 -0.26 -24.22 10.30
C LYS A 596 0.79 -24.07 9.20
N ARG A 597 0.66 -24.80 8.08
CA ARG A 597 1.58 -24.69 6.96
C ARG A 597 1.50 -23.32 6.28
N THR A 598 0.34 -22.66 6.33
CA THR A 598 0.14 -21.32 5.76
C THR A 598 0.75 -20.19 6.58
N TRP A 599 1.20 -20.48 7.83
CA TRP A 599 1.67 -19.46 8.74
C TRP A 599 3.01 -18.82 8.32
N ASP A 600 3.81 -19.51 7.53
CA ASP A 600 5.13 -19.04 7.09
C ASP A 600 5.45 -19.40 5.62
N LEU A 601 4.42 -19.49 4.76
CA LEU A 601 4.62 -19.62 3.31
C LEU A 601 4.96 -18.24 2.73
N THR A 602 6.13 -18.14 2.12
CA THR A 602 6.72 -16.88 1.65
C THR A 602 6.59 -16.65 0.15
N ASP A 603 6.16 -17.65 -0.62
CA ASP A 603 6.12 -17.62 -2.09
C ASP A 603 4.74 -17.99 -2.67
N GLU A 604 3.70 -17.94 -1.83
CA GLU A 604 2.30 -18.20 -2.19
C GLU A 604 1.40 -17.26 -1.41
N PHE A 605 0.40 -16.66 -2.07
CA PHE A 605 -0.53 -15.74 -1.43
C PHE A 605 -1.84 -15.63 -2.20
N LEU A 606 -2.90 -15.16 -1.57
CA LEU A 606 -4.13 -14.82 -2.28
C LEU A 606 -4.06 -13.40 -2.84
N PHE A 607 -4.55 -13.22 -4.07
CA PHE A 607 -4.86 -11.94 -4.68
C PHE A 607 -6.39 -11.73 -4.64
N GLY A 608 -6.84 -10.80 -3.82
CA GLY A 608 -8.23 -10.77 -3.35
C GLY A 608 -8.57 -12.06 -2.60
N ARG A 609 -9.83 -12.50 -2.64
CA ARG A 609 -10.27 -13.72 -1.92
C ARG A 609 -10.29 -14.99 -2.77
N SER A 610 -10.13 -14.84 -4.08
CA SER A 610 -10.42 -15.94 -5.02
C SER A 610 -9.21 -16.53 -5.71
N ILE A 611 -8.17 -15.75 -5.99
CA ILE A 611 -7.01 -16.15 -6.78
C ILE A 611 -5.83 -16.48 -5.87
N LEU A 612 -5.36 -17.72 -5.89
CA LEU A 612 -4.11 -18.13 -5.28
C LEU A 612 -2.98 -17.91 -6.30
N ALA A 613 -2.17 -16.90 -6.06
CA ALA A 613 -0.97 -16.61 -6.82
C ALA A 613 0.16 -17.53 -6.38
N LEU A 614 0.87 -18.11 -7.36
CA LEU A 614 1.91 -19.13 -7.16
C LEU A 614 3.22 -18.71 -7.87
N PRO A 615 3.85 -17.60 -7.48
CA PRO A 615 5.06 -17.11 -8.14
C PRO A 615 6.15 -18.18 -8.25
N ILE A 616 6.83 -18.20 -9.39
CA ILE A 616 8.05 -18.98 -9.58
C ILE A 616 9.23 -18.13 -9.12
N THR A 617 9.91 -18.60 -8.10
CA THR A 617 10.96 -17.87 -7.38
C THR A 617 12.36 -18.44 -7.57
N ARG A 618 12.50 -19.40 -8.49
CA ARG A 618 13.77 -19.99 -8.90
C ARG A 618 13.79 -20.20 -10.41
N PRO A 619 14.95 -20.15 -11.05
CA PRO A 619 15.05 -20.38 -12.49
C PRO A 619 14.61 -21.81 -12.84
N GLN A 620 13.93 -21.96 -13.97
CA GLN A 620 13.50 -23.24 -14.51
C GLN A 620 14.12 -23.51 -15.89
N PHE A 621 14.49 -22.45 -16.61
CA PHE A 621 15.04 -22.51 -17.96
C PHE A 621 16.52 -22.07 -18.01
N THR A 622 16.94 -21.29 -17.04
CA THR A 622 18.31 -20.75 -16.88
C THR A 622 18.89 -21.16 -15.52
N ASP A 623 19.83 -20.39 -14.99
CA ASP A 623 20.39 -20.52 -13.64
C ASP A 623 20.33 -19.21 -12.87
N GLU A 624 20.73 -19.17 -11.60
CA GLU A 624 20.78 -17.96 -10.78
C GLU A 624 22.01 -17.06 -11.10
N GLY A 625 22.88 -17.50 -12.03
CA GLY A 625 24.04 -16.73 -12.46
C GLY A 625 23.71 -15.51 -13.28
N THR A 626 24.73 -14.69 -13.53
CA THR A 626 24.61 -13.49 -14.35
C THR A 626 25.29 -13.62 -15.71
N ASP A 627 26.11 -14.64 -15.87
CA ASP A 627 26.83 -14.92 -17.12
C ASP A 627 25.90 -15.64 -18.11
N PRO A 628 25.70 -15.11 -19.33
CA PRO A 628 24.80 -15.69 -20.32
C PRO A 628 25.42 -16.95 -20.99
N SER A 629 25.96 -17.88 -20.22
CA SER A 629 26.75 -19.03 -20.69
C SER A 629 25.98 -20.06 -21.50
N ARG A 630 24.63 -19.97 -21.61
CA ARG A 630 23.78 -20.92 -22.36
C ARG A 630 22.59 -20.21 -23.01
N GLU A 631 22.23 -20.60 -24.23
CA GLU A 631 20.92 -20.30 -24.80
C GLU A 631 19.87 -21.03 -23.98
N ALA A 632 18.89 -20.28 -23.46
CA ALA A 632 17.78 -20.85 -22.71
C ALA A 632 16.68 -21.32 -23.68
N ASP A 633 16.23 -22.55 -23.55
CA ASP A 633 15.06 -23.03 -24.27
C ASP A 633 13.80 -22.78 -23.43
N PHE A 634 13.18 -21.63 -23.64
CA PHE A 634 11.92 -21.23 -22.98
C PHE A 634 10.68 -22.02 -23.44
N SER A 635 10.82 -22.87 -24.49
CA SER A 635 9.72 -23.70 -25.00
C SER A 635 9.63 -25.07 -24.30
N ARG A 636 10.68 -25.50 -23.62
CA ARG A 636 10.69 -26.80 -22.93
C ARG A 636 9.65 -26.84 -21.82
N PRO A 637 9.08 -28.03 -21.51
CA PRO A 637 8.20 -28.18 -20.36
C PRO A 637 8.90 -27.82 -19.05
N ALA A 638 8.18 -27.12 -18.18
CA ALA A 638 8.62 -26.80 -16.82
C ALA A 638 7.47 -27.04 -15.85
N SER A 639 7.82 -27.40 -14.62
CA SER A 639 6.85 -27.64 -13.56
C SER A 639 7.38 -27.16 -12.20
N ALA A 640 6.47 -26.88 -11.28
CA ALA A 640 6.80 -26.52 -9.91
C ALA A 640 5.84 -27.24 -8.94
N THR A 641 6.36 -27.61 -7.78
CA THR A 641 5.54 -28.13 -6.68
C THR A 641 5.10 -26.95 -5.81
N LYS A 642 3.79 -26.85 -5.57
CA LYS A 642 3.15 -25.78 -4.80
C LYS A 642 2.15 -26.38 -3.81
N TYR A 643 1.95 -25.68 -2.68
CA TYR A 643 0.99 -26.11 -1.67
C TYR A 643 -0.40 -25.53 -1.95
N LEU A 644 -1.40 -26.39 -1.93
CA LEU A 644 -2.80 -25.94 -1.95
C LEU A 644 -3.36 -25.97 -0.54
N PRO A 645 -3.73 -24.79 0.04
CA PRO A 645 -4.20 -24.69 1.42
C PRO A 645 -5.38 -25.59 1.73
N GLN A 646 -5.39 -26.16 2.94
CA GLN A 646 -6.45 -27.03 3.46
C GLN A 646 -7.76 -26.22 3.66
N GLY A 647 -8.89 -26.89 3.48
CA GLY A 647 -10.23 -26.31 3.72
C GLY A 647 -10.87 -25.69 2.47
N SER A 648 -10.23 -25.86 1.30
CA SER A 648 -10.81 -25.57 -0.01
C SER A 648 -10.29 -26.53 -1.05
N ASP A 649 -11.07 -26.76 -2.11
CA ASP A 649 -10.55 -27.25 -3.37
C ASP A 649 -10.15 -26.06 -4.25
N TRP A 650 -9.35 -26.35 -5.26
CA TRP A 650 -8.73 -25.34 -6.11
C TRP A 650 -8.86 -25.73 -7.58
N TYR A 651 -9.07 -24.76 -8.43
CA TYR A 651 -9.11 -24.94 -9.88
C TYR A 651 -7.86 -24.31 -10.50
N ASP A 652 -7.14 -25.04 -11.33
CA ASP A 652 -6.13 -24.43 -12.20
C ASP A 652 -6.82 -23.42 -13.12
N PHE A 653 -6.31 -22.18 -13.15
CA PHE A 653 -6.96 -21.10 -13.91
C PHE A 653 -7.01 -21.36 -15.43
N TYR A 654 -6.01 -22.05 -15.98
CA TYR A 654 -5.88 -22.27 -17.42
C TYR A 654 -6.53 -23.56 -17.89
N THR A 655 -6.36 -24.66 -17.16
CA THR A 655 -6.90 -25.98 -17.51
C THR A 655 -8.26 -26.24 -16.91
N GLU A 656 -8.65 -25.49 -15.90
CA GLU A 656 -9.85 -25.66 -15.09
C GLU A 656 -9.94 -27.04 -14.37
N GLN A 657 -8.81 -27.73 -14.25
CA GLN A 657 -8.72 -28.95 -13.47
C GLN A 657 -8.93 -28.64 -11.99
N ARG A 658 -9.86 -29.34 -11.35
CA ARG A 658 -10.12 -29.23 -9.91
C ARG A 658 -9.18 -30.16 -9.15
N LEU A 659 -8.52 -29.62 -8.12
CA LEU A 659 -7.60 -30.34 -7.23
C LEU A 659 -8.02 -30.11 -5.76
N PRO A 660 -7.96 -31.14 -4.89
CA PRO A 660 -8.24 -30.95 -3.47
C PRO A 660 -7.11 -30.16 -2.79
N GLY A 661 -7.47 -29.39 -1.76
CA GLY A 661 -6.51 -28.71 -0.90
C GLY A 661 -5.92 -29.61 0.18
N GLY A 662 -4.99 -29.07 0.99
CA GLY A 662 -4.28 -29.76 2.05
C GLY A 662 -3.10 -30.61 1.56
N GLN A 663 -2.59 -30.36 0.36
CA GLN A 663 -1.53 -31.15 -0.26
C GLN A 663 -0.60 -30.34 -1.16
N ASP A 664 0.58 -30.91 -1.41
CA ASP A 664 1.48 -30.43 -2.46
C ASP A 664 1.02 -30.99 -3.81
N VAL A 665 1.06 -30.12 -4.82
CA VAL A 665 0.72 -30.47 -6.21
C VAL A 665 1.83 -30.04 -7.15
N THR A 666 2.11 -30.84 -8.16
CA THR A 666 3.02 -30.46 -9.24
C THR A 666 2.22 -29.87 -10.39
N LEU A 667 2.42 -28.58 -10.64
CA LEU A 667 1.74 -27.82 -11.68
C LEU A 667 2.69 -27.62 -12.87
N GLN A 668 2.14 -27.64 -14.09
CA GLN A 668 2.88 -27.18 -15.26
C GLN A 668 3.03 -25.66 -15.20
N THR A 669 4.22 -25.16 -15.47
CA THR A 669 4.56 -23.74 -15.38
C THR A 669 5.17 -23.19 -16.68
N PRO A 670 4.43 -23.22 -17.80
CA PRO A 670 4.92 -22.70 -19.06
C PRO A 670 5.43 -21.27 -18.91
N PHE A 671 6.43 -20.89 -19.68
CA PHE A 671 7.10 -19.61 -19.50
C PHE A 671 6.15 -18.40 -19.66
N HIS A 672 5.17 -18.49 -20.54
CA HIS A 672 4.20 -17.44 -20.85
C HIS A 672 2.98 -17.38 -19.93
N GLN A 673 2.87 -18.26 -18.93
CA GLN A 673 1.73 -18.30 -18.00
C GLN A 673 2.15 -17.94 -16.58
N ALA A 674 1.40 -17.04 -15.96
CA ALA A 674 1.52 -16.75 -14.52
C ALA A 674 0.82 -17.85 -13.74
N PRO A 675 1.53 -18.71 -12.98
CA PRO A 675 0.90 -19.83 -12.27
C PRO A 675 -0.07 -19.33 -11.21
N MET A 676 -1.32 -19.79 -11.28
CA MET A 676 -2.36 -19.44 -10.32
C MET A 676 -3.48 -20.46 -10.29
N MET A 677 -4.11 -20.56 -9.12
CA MET A 677 -5.30 -21.38 -8.89
C MET A 677 -6.47 -20.49 -8.48
N VAL A 678 -7.68 -20.95 -8.72
CA VAL A 678 -8.89 -20.26 -8.26
C VAL A 678 -9.58 -21.12 -7.21
N ARG A 679 -9.94 -20.48 -6.10
CA ARG A 679 -10.61 -21.15 -4.99
C ARG A 679 -11.99 -21.67 -5.40
N SER A 680 -12.32 -22.91 -5.07
CA SER A 680 -13.67 -23.45 -5.19
C SER A 680 -14.65 -22.60 -4.37
N GLY A 681 -15.81 -22.28 -4.93
CA GLY A 681 -16.74 -21.31 -4.36
C GLY A 681 -16.34 -19.88 -4.63
N SER A 682 -15.81 -19.60 -5.82
CA SER A 682 -15.48 -18.25 -6.31
C SER A 682 -16.28 -17.89 -7.56
N ILE A 683 -16.41 -16.60 -7.79
CA ILE A 683 -16.96 -16.02 -9.02
C ILE A 683 -15.96 -14.98 -9.51
N LEU A 684 -15.43 -15.15 -10.72
CA LEU A 684 -14.51 -14.20 -11.34
C LEU A 684 -15.17 -13.48 -12.53
N PRO A 685 -15.31 -12.17 -12.49
CA PRO A 685 -15.63 -11.38 -13.68
C PRO A 685 -14.36 -11.16 -14.51
N LEU A 686 -14.42 -11.44 -15.81
CA LEU A 686 -13.32 -11.27 -16.74
C LEU A 686 -13.77 -10.39 -17.91
N ALA A 687 -13.08 -9.27 -18.11
CA ALA A 687 -13.31 -8.38 -19.23
C ALA A 687 -12.64 -8.89 -20.54
N PRO A 688 -13.07 -8.44 -21.73
CA PRO A 688 -12.25 -8.53 -22.92
C PRO A 688 -10.96 -7.71 -22.73
N VAL A 689 -9.92 -8.04 -23.51
CA VAL A 689 -8.67 -7.27 -23.49
C VAL A 689 -8.92 -5.88 -24.08
N MET A 690 -8.40 -4.86 -23.40
CA MET A 690 -8.49 -3.44 -23.75
C MET A 690 -7.09 -2.86 -23.92
N GLN A 691 -6.97 -1.73 -24.64
CA GLN A 691 -5.71 -1.00 -24.79
C GLN A 691 -5.37 -0.11 -23.59
N TYR A 692 -6.41 0.30 -22.84
CA TYR A 692 -6.32 1.06 -21.58
C TYR A 692 -7.59 0.84 -20.76
N ALA A 693 -7.50 1.03 -19.46
CA ALA A 693 -8.65 0.93 -18.57
C ALA A 693 -9.71 1.99 -18.96
N GLY A 694 -10.95 1.54 -19.16
CA GLY A 694 -12.03 2.43 -19.61
C GLY A 694 -12.15 2.61 -21.11
N GLU A 695 -11.34 1.93 -21.96
CA GLU A 695 -11.53 1.91 -23.42
C GLU A 695 -12.94 1.47 -23.78
N HIS A 696 -13.43 0.47 -23.10
CA HIS A 696 -14.80 -0.03 -23.23
C HIS A 696 -15.44 -0.12 -21.85
N ALA A 697 -16.71 0.26 -21.78
CA ALA A 697 -17.51 -0.08 -20.61
C ALA A 697 -17.62 -1.62 -20.52
N TRP A 698 -17.79 -2.14 -19.31
CA TRP A 698 -17.91 -3.60 -19.10
C TRP A 698 -19.31 -4.10 -19.48
N ASP A 699 -19.67 -3.88 -20.74
CA ASP A 699 -20.97 -4.20 -21.34
C ASP A 699 -21.11 -5.68 -21.72
N ASN A 700 -19.98 -6.38 -21.89
CA ASN A 700 -19.89 -7.79 -22.24
C ASN A 700 -18.75 -8.47 -21.49
N ILE A 701 -19.03 -9.03 -20.32
CA ILE A 701 -18.04 -9.70 -19.47
C ILE A 701 -18.38 -11.14 -19.17
N ASP A 702 -17.36 -11.97 -19.01
CA ASP A 702 -17.50 -13.33 -18.55
C ASP A 702 -17.67 -13.34 -17.03
N ILE A 703 -18.66 -14.09 -16.55
CA ILE A 703 -18.85 -14.42 -15.15
C ILE A 703 -18.53 -15.90 -14.98
N VAL A 704 -17.31 -16.18 -14.54
CA VAL A 704 -16.84 -17.56 -14.37
C VAL A 704 -17.11 -18.02 -12.95
N VAL A 705 -17.97 -19.03 -12.80
CA VAL A 705 -18.27 -19.66 -11.52
C VAL A 705 -17.36 -20.88 -11.34
N TYR A 706 -16.68 -20.97 -10.23
CA TYR A 706 -15.85 -22.11 -9.80
C TYR A 706 -16.62 -22.90 -8.73
N PRO A 707 -17.31 -23.98 -9.11
CA PRO A 707 -18.25 -24.66 -8.22
C PRO A 707 -17.56 -25.45 -7.10
N GLY A 708 -18.40 -26.14 -6.26
CA GLY A 708 -17.98 -26.99 -5.15
C GLY A 708 -18.39 -26.47 -3.79
N ARG A 709 -18.85 -25.22 -3.73
CA ARG A 709 -19.55 -24.59 -2.59
C ARG A 709 -20.29 -23.32 -3.05
N ASP A 710 -21.17 -22.83 -2.21
CA ASP A 710 -21.83 -21.53 -2.44
C ASP A 710 -20.77 -20.43 -2.56
N ALA A 711 -21.04 -19.44 -3.44
CA ALA A 711 -20.13 -18.34 -3.71
C ALA A 711 -20.88 -17.00 -3.77
N THR A 712 -20.18 -15.94 -3.44
CA THR A 712 -20.66 -14.56 -3.61
C THR A 712 -19.56 -13.70 -4.21
N PHE A 713 -19.95 -12.72 -5.04
CA PHE A 713 -19.08 -11.68 -5.55
C PHE A 713 -19.89 -10.42 -5.79
N THR A 714 -19.30 -9.25 -5.49
CA THR A 714 -19.92 -7.95 -5.77
C THR A 714 -19.12 -7.22 -6.82
N LEU A 715 -19.70 -7.03 -8.00
CA LEU A 715 -19.14 -6.19 -9.05
C LEU A 715 -19.40 -4.74 -8.70
N TYR A 716 -18.33 -3.95 -8.60
CA TYR A 716 -18.36 -2.51 -8.33
C TYR A 716 -18.02 -1.72 -9.58
N GLU A 717 -18.71 -0.60 -9.79
CA GLU A 717 -18.44 0.35 -10.86
C GLU A 717 -18.77 1.78 -10.42
N ASP A 718 -17.96 2.73 -10.86
CA ASP A 718 -18.14 4.17 -10.72
C ASP A 718 -17.60 4.91 -11.95
N GLU A 719 -17.39 6.22 -11.87
CA GLU A 719 -16.85 7.02 -12.98
C GLU A 719 -15.35 6.81 -13.22
N GLY A 720 -14.66 6.07 -12.35
CA GLY A 720 -13.26 5.69 -12.48
C GLY A 720 -12.23 6.68 -11.95
N ASP A 721 -12.53 7.96 -11.80
CA ASP A 721 -11.52 8.96 -11.42
C ASP A 721 -12.00 10.06 -10.45
N SER A 722 -13.31 10.35 -10.35
CA SER A 722 -13.82 11.37 -9.44
C SER A 722 -14.03 10.85 -8.01
N TYR A 723 -14.09 11.77 -7.03
CA TYR A 723 -14.45 11.45 -5.65
C TYR A 723 -15.96 11.37 -5.39
N ARG A 724 -16.78 11.43 -6.43
CA ARG A 724 -18.24 11.35 -6.29
C ARG A 724 -18.72 10.00 -5.72
N TYR A 725 -17.88 8.95 -5.79
CA TYR A 725 -18.16 7.67 -5.13
C TYR A 725 -18.36 7.84 -3.60
N GLU A 726 -17.66 8.77 -2.95
CA GLU A 726 -17.85 9.05 -1.51
C GLU A 726 -19.24 9.64 -1.19
N GLN A 727 -19.91 10.17 -2.21
CA GLN A 727 -21.27 10.71 -2.14
C GLN A 727 -22.30 9.71 -2.66
N GLY A 728 -21.93 8.45 -2.89
CA GLY A 728 -22.80 7.38 -3.35
C GLY A 728 -22.95 7.29 -4.88
N ALA A 729 -22.15 8.02 -5.68
CA ALA A 729 -22.15 7.92 -7.13
C ALA A 729 -21.36 6.68 -7.60
N TYR A 730 -21.89 5.51 -7.34
CA TYR A 730 -21.38 4.21 -7.79
C TYR A 730 -22.53 3.21 -7.90
N SER A 731 -22.28 2.06 -8.52
CA SER A 731 -23.21 0.95 -8.52
C SER A 731 -22.57 -0.37 -8.12
N THR A 732 -23.36 -1.25 -7.53
CA THR A 732 -22.95 -2.62 -7.21
C THR A 732 -23.95 -3.63 -7.77
N ILE A 733 -23.44 -4.77 -8.23
CA ILE A 733 -24.21 -5.92 -8.66
C ILE A 733 -23.70 -7.15 -7.92
N ALA A 734 -24.52 -7.72 -7.03
CA ALA A 734 -24.15 -8.92 -6.30
C ALA A 734 -24.48 -10.18 -7.12
N PHE A 735 -23.51 -11.08 -7.22
CA PHE A 735 -23.64 -12.42 -7.77
C PHE A 735 -23.64 -13.43 -6.64
N GLN A 736 -24.59 -14.37 -6.64
CA GLN A 736 -24.73 -15.40 -5.61
C GLN A 736 -24.93 -16.75 -6.29
N TRP A 737 -23.95 -17.63 -6.13
CA TRP A 737 -24.02 -19.01 -6.60
C TRP A 737 -24.53 -19.94 -5.52
N ASN A 738 -25.56 -20.70 -5.82
CA ASN A 738 -26.02 -21.82 -5.01
C ASN A 738 -25.52 -23.14 -5.62
N ASP A 739 -24.54 -23.73 -5.01
CA ASP A 739 -23.84 -24.90 -5.56
C ASP A 739 -24.77 -26.13 -5.64
N LYS A 740 -25.58 -26.37 -4.62
CA LYS A 740 -26.54 -27.49 -4.61
C LYS A 740 -27.59 -27.36 -5.72
N LYS A 741 -28.03 -26.14 -6.03
CA LYS A 741 -29.03 -25.89 -7.05
C LYS A 741 -28.42 -25.71 -8.44
N GLN A 742 -27.12 -25.54 -8.54
CA GLN A 742 -26.40 -25.13 -9.76
C GLN A 742 -27.07 -23.89 -10.39
N GLU A 743 -27.31 -22.88 -9.56
CA GLU A 743 -28.04 -21.66 -9.94
C GLU A 743 -27.26 -20.41 -9.51
N LEU A 744 -27.00 -19.52 -10.44
CA LEU A 744 -26.46 -18.19 -10.20
C LEU A 744 -27.61 -17.18 -10.11
N THR A 745 -27.74 -16.48 -8.99
CA THR A 745 -28.58 -15.31 -8.85
C THR A 745 -27.76 -14.05 -9.12
N ILE A 746 -28.16 -13.25 -10.10
CA ILE A 746 -27.64 -11.91 -10.34
C ILE A 746 -28.65 -10.97 -9.69
N ALA A 747 -28.26 -10.31 -8.61
CA ALA A 747 -29.15 -9.48 -7.82
C ALA A 747 -29.55 -8.19 -8.54
N ARG A 748 -30.59 -7.51 -8.06
CA ARG A 748 -30.92 -6.16 -8.51
C ARG A 748 -29.75 -5.22 -8.24
N ARG A 749 -29.35 -4.44 -9.26
CA ARG A 749 -28.33 -3.40 -9.15
C ARG A 749 -28.70 -2.40 -8.05
N GLN A 750 -27.71 -2.05 -7.23
CA GLN A 750 -27.80 -1.00 -6.22
C GLN A 750 -26.98 0.21 -6.65
N GLY A 751 -27.51 1.42 -6.37
CA GLY A 751 -26.82 2.67 -6.70
C GLY A 751 -26.86 3.04 -8.18
N GLN A 752 -26.28 4.18 -8.49
CA GLN A 752 -26.17 4.74 -9.85
C GLN A 752 -25.05 5.78 -9.91
N PHE A 753 -24.50 5.99 -11.11
CA PHE A 753 -23.51 7.03 -11.38
C PHE A 753 -23.63 7.53 -12.82
N PRO A 754 -23.13 8.72 -13.18
CA PRO A 754 -23.12 9.22 -14.55
C PRO A 754 -22.34 8.29 -15.49
N GLY A 755 -22.92 7.99 -16.66
CA GLY A 755 -22.30 7.05 -17.63
C GLY A 755 -22.55 5.56 -17.35
N MET A 756 -23.28 5.22 -16.28
CA MET A 756 -23.58 3.83 -15.94
C MET A 756 -24.35 3.13 -17.08
N LEU A 757 -23.96 1.89 -17.40
CA LEU A 757 -24.65 1.07 -18.40
C LEU A 757 -26.09 0.75 -17.96
N ALA A 758 -27.07 1.11 -18.79
CA ALA A 758 -28.48 0.72 -18.54
C ALA A 758 -28.66 -0.79 -18.69
N GLN A 759 -28.01 -1.38 -19.68
CA GLN A 759 -28.10 -2.79 -20.03
C GLN A 759 -26.72 -3.33 -20.36
N ARG A 760 -26.47 -4.62 -20.07
CA ARG A 760 -25.25 -5.34 -20.40
C ARG A 760 -25.49 -6.82 -20.62
N THR A 761 -24.51 -7.49 -21.17
CA THR A 761 -24.50 -8.94 -21.37
C THR A 761 -23.53 -9.59 -20.39
N PHE A 762 -24.02 -10.61 -19.67
CA PHE A 762 -23.15 -11.51 -18.91
C PHE A 762 -23.09 -12.86 -19.62
N ARG A 763 -21.90 -13.32 -19.91
CA ARG A 763 -21.64 -14.69 -20.37
C ARG A 763 -21.26 -15.54 -19.15
N VAL A 764 -22.25 -16.20 -18.55
CA VAL A 764 -22.06 -17.05 -17.38
C VAL A 764 -21.46 -18.39 -17.80
N ARG A 765 -20.35 -18.76 -17.21
CA ARG A 765 -19.61 -19.99 -17.50
C ARG A 765 -19.34 -20.77 -16.21
N LEU A 766 -19.46 -22.07 -16.27
CA LEU A 766 -19.16 -22.99 -15.17
C LEU A 766 -17.80 -23.63 -15.40
N ALA A 767 -16.81 -23.33 -14.56
CA ALA A 767 -15.44 -23.84 -14.69
C ALA A 767 -15.41 -25.37 -14.61
N GLY A 768 -14.52 -25.99 -15.38
CA GLY A 768 -14.39 -27.44 -15.50
C GLY A 768 -15.49 -28.10 -16.36
N THR A 769 -16.34 -27.30 -17.00
CA THR A 769 -17.41 -27.80 -17.88
C THR A 769 -17.48 -26.98 -19.17
N GLN A 770 -18.28 -27.48 -20.14
CA GLN A 770 -18.59 -26.72 -21.37
C GLN A 770 -19.88 -25.88 -21.24
N GLN A 771 -20.43 -25.75 -20.03
CA GLN A 771 -21.69 -25.03 -19.83
C GLN A 771 -21.47 -23.52 -19.88
N VAL A 772 -22.16 -22.87 -20.81
CA VAL A 772 -22.14 -21.42 -21.00
C VAL A 772 -23.57 -20.93 -21.24
N LYS A 773 -23.95 -19.87 -20.54
CA LYS A 773 -25.22 -19.19 -20.76
C LYS A 773 -25.01 -17.68 -20.90
N THR A 774 -25.56 -17.11 -21.94
CA THR A 774 -25.53 -15.67 -22.16
C THR A 774 -26.87 -15.07 -21.72
N VAL A 775 -26.80 -14.05 -20.89
CA VAL A 775 -27.97 -13.36 -20.35
C VAL A 775 -27.84 -11.86 -20.49
N THR A 776 -28.93 -11.21 -20.83
CA THR A 776 -29.02 -9.74 -20.84
C THR A 776 -29.49 -9.27 -19.46
N TYR A 777 -28.76 -8.33 -18.88
CA TYR A 777 -29.04 -7.75 -17.57
C TYR A 777 -29.33 -6.26 -17.70
N ASN A 778 -30.49 -5.85 -17.21
CA ASN A 778 -31.00 -4.47 -17.27
C ASN A 778 -31.14 -3.82 -15.89
N GLY A 779 -30.46 -4.35 -14.88
CA GLY A 779 -30.54 -3.85 -13.49
C GLY A 779 -31.60 -4.57 -12.63
N THR A 780 -32.45 -5.44 -13.19
CA THR A 780 -33.42 -6.25 -12.41
C THR A 780 -32.81 -7.61 -12.08
N ALA A 781 -33.19 -8.16 -10.92
CA ALA A 781 -32.70 -9.47 -10.49
C ALA A 781 -33.13 -10.57 -11.48
N LEU A 782 -32.21 -11.51 -11.74
CA LEU A 782 -32.46 -12.68 -12.58
C LEU A 782 -31.71 -13.90 -12.06
N LYS A 783 -32.17 -15.08 -12.47
CA LYS A 783 -31.57 -16.37 -12.13
C LYS A 783 -31.09 -17.10 -13.37
N VAL A 784 -29.92 -17.67 -13.28
CA VAL A 784 -29.29 -18.45 -14.35
C VAL A 784 -29.05 -19.88 -13.82
N LYS A 785 -29.83 -20.81 -14.28
CA LYS A 785 -29.65 -22.23 -13.97
C LYS A 785 -28.56 -22.79 -14.90
N MET A 786 -27.47 -23.32 -14.39
CA MET A 786 -26.41 -23.95 -15.17
C MET A 786 -26.67 -25.47 -15.33
#